data_aba93e256d92f19c27638c50a6cb926a
#
_entry.id   aba93e256d92f19c27638c50a6cb926a
#
_cell.length_a   1.000
_cell.length_b   1.000
_cell.length_c   1.000
_cell.angle_alpha   90.00
_cell.angle_beta   90.00
_cell.angle_gamma   90.00
#
_symmetry.space_group_name_H-M   'P 1'
#
loop_
_entity.id
_entity.type
_entity.pdbx_description
1 polymer ?
#
loop_
_entity_poly.entity_id
_entity_poly.type
_entity_poly.pdbx_seq_one_letter_code
_entity_poly.pdbx_strand_id
1 'polypeptide(L)'
;MQSRADLHVHSKYSDRPTEWFLRRIGSPESFVNPQALYRTCRERGMDYVTITDHNSINGALEIAHLPGTFLSSELTTYFPESDCKVHCIVWGITEKTFRDLDGLRPSIYDLQRYMNENNVIHAIAHPLFRVNDRLAPEEFEKLILMFKRFEGLNGSRHPRAGLLARTVFENLTPALIDRLADKHGIEPAGSKPWEKFITGGSDDHSGLYTAEAHTITPYAATVFDFLQHLSEGRHQPGGRAGTSVRLAHSLYGIAFSYYENRFLKSSSGKDSLVGAMLKRIVEKPQAPETGLWATLVQPVRNLVFAQKKKQLNDIEKMLLEEILAIRRQAADELPGDGTALYHEDDRKFKAACRIGHQLTFTFIQRFIEQIQRGGLIESIQSFASLGPVALGLAPYLTAFSVQHKDEKFLREVAANFPGTEKLTHRSGKRAWFTDTFNDMNGVVNTIRSLASLAHKEGRELTVATCLPEKPEANFPVKNFKPVGTFPLPEYNHQELVYPPLLEIINWLEEEEIDEIIISTPGPVGLAALAAARLLKLKVRGIYHTDFPQYIRHLSGDEQMEDLTWRYMTWFYEGLDRIAVPSQTYLEQLVERGFTREKLYVMPRGVDLERFSPEKRDENFWKQFGLNGTFKFFYAGRISKEKNLESLLDAFRSLSEDESFSAQLILAGDGPHLEELEKAYAGNRILFTGRLEGEELAQAYASADFFVFPSLTDTFGNAVLEAHASGLPAIVSEEGGPCEIVRSHNSGLVVDARRPAALVEALRSVRHNGILRGELKKGALERARASRWETVLAQL
;
A
#
# COMPACT_ATOMS: atom_id res chain seq x y z
N MET A 1 -23.34 -35.94 -14.77
CA MET A 1 -23.77 -34.61 -15.30
C MET A 1 -24.15 -33.73 -14.13
N GLN A 2 -23.99 -32.46 -14.26
CA GLN A 2 -24.28 -31.42 -13.25
C GLN A 2 -25.10 -30.31 -13.90
N SER A 3 -25.88 -29.60 -13.10
CA SER A 3 -26.62 -28.43 -13.53
C SER A 3 -26.10 -27.19 -12.79
N ARG A 4 -26.13 -26.02 -13.46
CA ARG A 4 -25.55 -24.78 -13.00
C ARG A 4 -26.55 -23.62 -13.09
N ALA A 5 -26.50 -22.72 -12.10
CA ALA A 5 -27.20 -21.46 -12.13
C ALA A 5 -26.39 -20.37 -11.39
N ASP A 6 -26.38 -19.17 -11.94
CA ASP A 6 -26.00 -17.98 -11.19
C ASP A 6 -27.19 -17.58 -10.31
N LEU A 7 -27.02 -17.74 -8.99
CA LEU A 7 -28.10 -17.53 -8.02
C LEU A 7 -28.14 -16.13 -7.42
N HIS A 8 -27.23 -15.24 -7.85
CA HIS A 8 -27.14 -13.86 -7.37
C HIS A 8 -26.63 -12.94 -8.50
N VAL A 9 -27.56 -12.31 -9.20
CA VAL A 9 -27.24 -11.42 -10.33
C VAL A 9 -28.30 -10.36 -10.51
N HIS A 10 -27.91 -9.16 -10.95
CA HIS A 10 -28.76 -7.97 -10.96
C HIS A 10 -29.01 -7.42 -12.37
N SER A 11 -30.19 -6.85 -12.56
CA SER A 11 -30.60 -6.17 -13.78
C SER A 11 -30.90 -4.69 -13.54
N LYS A 12 -31.35 -4.01 -14.60
CA LYS A 12 -31.75 -2.58 -14.57
C LYS A 12 -32.85 -2.23 -13.53
N TYR A 13 -33.45 -3.23 -12.89
CA TYR A 13 -34.45 -3.04 -11.83
C TYR A 13 -33.84 -2.92 -10.42
N SER A 14 -32.49 -3.06 -10.29
CA SER A 14 -31.74 -2.66 -9.11
C SER A 14 -31.31 -1.19 -9.27
N ASP A 15 -32.18 -0.26 -8.82
CA ASP A 15 -32.07 1.17 -9.14
C ASP A 15 -31.41 2.01 -8.02
N ARG A 16 -31.22 1.46 -6.81
CA ARG A 16 -30.71 2.18 -5.63
C ARG A 16 -29.30 1.75 -5.26
N PRO A 17 -28.26 2.48 -5.73
CA PRO A 17 -26.88 2.09 -5.54
C PRO A 17 -26.44 2.14 -4.07
N THR A 18 -25.74 1.09 -3.65
CA THR A 18 -25.07 0.99 -2.35
C THR A 18 -23.72 1.72 -2.38
N GLU A 19 -23.01 1.69 -3.50
CA GLU A 19 -21.68 2.25 -3.62
C GLU A 19 -21.69 3.77 -3.70
N TRP A 20 -20.87 4.44 -2.86
CA TRP A 20 -20.82 5.92 -2.76
C TRP A 20 -20.50 6.60 -4.09
N PHE A 21 -19.64 5.96 -4.92
CA PHE A 21 -19.26 6.51 -6.23
C PHE A 21 -20.48 6.62 -7.16
N LEU A 22 -21.28 5.56 -7.27
CA LEU A 22 -22.50 5.55 -8.10
C LEU A 22 -23.53 6.55 -7.57
N ARG A 23 -23.71 6.63 -6.26
CA ARG A 23 -24.57 7.67 -5.63
C ARG A 23 -24.12 9.08 -5.96
N ARG A 24 -22.80 9.32 -5.94
CA ARG A 24 -22.23 10.66 -6.21
C ARG A 24 -22.47 11.12 -7.64
N ILE A 25 -22.41 10.22 -8.62
CA ILE A 25 -22.70 10.52 -10.03
C ILE A 25 -24.20 10.45 -10.35
N GLY A 26 -25.04 10.00 -9.43
CA GLY A 26 -26.49 9.86 -9.63
C GLY A 26 -26.88 8.72 -10.57
N SER A 27 -26.03 7.65 -10.63
CA SER A 27 -26.27 6.46 -11.44
C SER A 27 -27.13 5.45 -10.68
N PRO A 28 -28.05 4.71 -11.32
CA PRO A 28 -28.58 3.48 -10.77
C PRO A 28 -27.49 2.42 -10.58
N GLU A 29 -27.80 1.36 -9.86
CA GLU A 29 -26.84 0.30 -9.53
C GLU A 29 -26.53 -0.61 -10.73
N SER A 30 -27.53 -0.87 -11.60
CA SER A 30 -27.36 -1.65 -12.82
C SER A 30 -28.10 -1.08 -14.02
N PHE A 31 -27.57 -1.32 -15.22
CA PHE A 31 -28.20 -1.03 -16.52
C PHE A 31 -28.43 -2.28 -17.36
N VAL A 32 -28.16 -3.47 -16.79
CA VAL A 32 -28.20 -4.73 -17.54
C VAL A 32 -29.62 -5.06 -17.92
N ASN A 33 -29.88 -5.29 -19.23
CA ASN A 33 -31.18 -5.73 -19.70
C ASN A 33 -31.40 -7.19 -19.33
N PRO A 34 -32.56 -7.57 -18.73
CA PRO A 34 -32.88 -8.94 -18.32
C PRO A 34 -32.71 -10.00 -19.43
N GLN A 35 -33.12 -9.70 -20.63
CA GLN A 35 -33.01 -10.63 -21.77
C GLN A 35 -31.54 -10.79 -22.23
N ALA A 36 -30.73 -9.73 -22.15
CA ALA A 36 -29.30 -9.82 -22.43
C ALA A 36 -28.59 -10.65 -21.35
N LEU A 37 -28.97 -10.45 -20.07
CA LEU A 37 -28.47 -11.23 -18.95
C LEU A 37 -28.80 -12.73 -19.13
N TYR A 38 -30.03 -13.06 -19.48
CA TYR A 38 -30.43 -14.44 -19.79
C TYR A 38 -29.53 -15.05 -20.87
N ARG A 39 -29.31 -14.36 -21.99
CA ARG A 39 -28.42 -14.84 -23.06
C ARG A 39 -27.00 -15.08 -22.55
N THR A 40 -26.44 -14.12 -21.83
CA THR A 40 -25.08 -14.23 -21.26
C THR A 40 -24.97 -15.44 -20.33
N CYS A 41 -25.93 -15.67 -19.44
CA CYS A 41 -25.95 -16.83 -18.56
C CYS A 41 -25.94 -18.13 -19.39
N ARG A 42 -26.81 -18.24 -20.42
CA ARG A 42 -26.88 -19.43 -21.30
C ARG A 42 -25.59 -19.66 -22.07
N GLU A 43 -25.01 -18.63 -22.65
CA GLU A 43 -23.73 -18.68 -23.38
C GLU A 43 -22.57 -19.11 -22.47
N ARG A 44 -22.62 -18.74 -21.18
CA ARG A 44 -21.63 -19.14 -20.16
C ARG A 44 -21.95 -20.49 -19.48
N GLY A 45 -22.88 -21.27 -20.06
CA GLY A 45 -23.15 -22.63 -19.65
C GLY A 45 -24.01 -22.79 -18.41
N MET A 46 -24.84 -21.79 -18.06
CA MET A 46 -25.87 -21.97 -17.03
C MET A 46 -27.08 -22.71 -17.61
N ASP A 47 -27.50 -23.74 -16.90
CA ASP A 47 -28.66 -24.54 -17.27
C ASP A 47 -30.00 -23.88 -16.86
N TYR A 48 -29.92 -23.14 -15.72
CA TYR A 48 -31.06 -22.39 -15.19
C TYR A 48 -30.66 -20.95 -14.99
N VAL A 49 -31.62 -20.02 -15.13
CA VAL A 49 -31.37 -18.59 -15.05
C VAL A 49 -32.40 -17.92 -14.16
N THR A 50 -31.94 -17.10 -13.24
CA THR A 50 -32.79 -16.22 -12.44
C THR A 50 -32.17 -14.84 -12.36
N ILE A 51 -32.94 -13.86 -11.86
CA ILE A 51 -32.51 -12.50 -11.57
C ILE A 51 -32.95 -12.16 -10.16
N THR A 52 -32.06 -11.59 -9.39
CA THR A 52 -32.25 -11.34 -7.94
C THR A 52 -32.18 -9.86 -7.61
N ASP A 53 -32.91 -9.04 -8.37
CA ASP A 53 -32.92 -7.59 -8.17
C ASP A 53 -33.28 -7.22 -6.72
N HIS A 54 -32.70 -6.13 -6.21
CA HIS A 54 -32.96 -5.62 -4.88
C HIS A 54 -34.42 -5.26 -4.67
N ASN A 55 -35.12 -6.01 -3.78
CA ASN A 55 -36.50 -5.79 -3.39
C ASN A 55 -37.45 -5.70 -4.59
N SER A 56 -37.17 -6.44 -5.66
CA SER A 56 -37.95 -6.46 -6.90
C SER A 56 -37.88 -7.83 -7.56
N ILE A 57 -38.95 -8.22 -8.22
CA ILE A 57 -39.01 -9.41 -9.10
C ILE A 57 -39.17 -9.01 -10.57
N ASN A 58 -39.18 -7.73 -10.90
CA ASN A 58 -39.50 -7.26 -12.24
C ASN A 58 -38.51 -7.76 -13.30
N GLY A 59 -37.23 -7.84 -12.98
CA GLY A 59 -36.20 -8.40 -13.86
C GLY A 59 -36.43 -9.89 -14.15
N ALA A 60 -36.75 -10.67 -13.12
CA ALA A 60 -37.09 -12.09 -13.26
C ALA A 60 -38.41 -12.29 -14.03
N LEU A 61 -39.42 -11.45 -13.83
CA LEU A 61 -40.70 -11.50 -14.57
C LEU A 61 -40.50 -11.20 -16.07
N GLU A 62 -39.59 -10.27 -16.43
CA GLU A 62 -39.32 -9.93 -17.84
C GLU A 62 -38.80 -11.16 -18.63
N ILE A 63 -38.16 -12.11 -17.97
CA ILE A 63 -37.63 -13.37 -18.59
C ILE A 63 -38.42 -14.63 -18.24
N ALA A 64 -39.49 -14.52 -17.45
CA ALA A 64 -40.22 -15.69 -16.93
C ALA A 64 -40.82 -16.62 -18.03
N HIS A 65 -40.98 -16.08 -19.25
CA HIS A 65 -41.46 -16.82 -20.41
C HIS A 65 -40.36 -17.65 -21.10
N LEU A 66 -39.10 -17.47 -20.73
CA LEU A 66 -37.96 -18.17 -21.35
C LEU A 66 -37.68 -19.53 -20.64
N PRO A 67 -37.14 -20.53 -21.38
CA PRO A 67 -36.89 -21.84 -20.82
C PRO A 67 -35.89 -21.82 -19.65
N GLY A 68 -36.14 -22.58 -18.61
CA GLY A 68 -35.23 -22.77 -17.50
C GLY A 68 -35.11 -21.58 -16.54
N THR A 69 -36.14 -20.71 -16.52
CA THR A 69 -36.18 -19.56 -15.62
C THR A 69 -37.07 -19.78 -14.41
N PHE A 70 -36.79 -19.05 -13.32
CA PHE A 70 -37.62 -19.00 -12.11
C PHE A 70 -37.54 -17.65 -11.43
N LEU A 71 -38.54 -17.27 -10.66
CA LEU A 71 -38.61 -16.00 -9.98
C LEU A 71 -37.78 -15.98 -8.70
N SER A 72 -37.06 -14.90 -8.47
CA SER A 72 -36.21 -14.69 -7.31
C SER A 72 -36.06 -13.18 -7.00
N SER A 73 -35.57 -12.87 -5.82
CA SER A 73 -35.23 -11.50 -5.43
C SER A 73 -34.21 -11.51 -4.31
N GLU A 74 -33.40 -10.49 -4.24
CA GLU A 74 -32.59 -10.19 -3.07
C GLU A 74 -33.32 -9.18 -2.18
N LEU A 75 -33.74 -9.64 -1.00
CA LEU A 75 -34.52 -8.85 -0.05
C LEU A 75 -33.59 -8.17 0.95
N THR A 76 -33.74 -6.85 1.06
CA THR A 76 -33.08 -6.09 2.12
C THR A 76 -33.90 -6.21 3.41
N THR A 77 -33.31 -6.70 4.49
CA THR A 77 -33.95 -6.85 5.81
C THR A 77 -33.06 -6.32 6.92
N TYR A 78 -33.62 -6.20 8.14
CA TYR A 78 -32.93 -5.55 9.26
C TYR A 78 -33.08 -6.35 10.55
N PHE A 79 -32.06 -6.27 11.41
CA PHE A 79 -32.20 -6.56 12.82
C PHE A 79 -32.85 -5.35 13.50
N PRO A 80 -34.08 -5.43 14.03
CA PRO A 80 -34.79 -4.26 14.56
C PRO A 80 -34.06 -3.59 15.71
N GLU A 81 -33.34 -4.35 16.53
CA GLU A 81 -32.64 -3.87 17.72
C GLU A 81 -31.36 -3.08 17.43
N SER A 82 -30.67 -3.36 16.33
CA SER A 82 -29.41 -2.72 15.95
C SER A 82 -29.51 -1.92 14.66
N ASP A 83 -30.62 -2.02 13.95
CA ASP A 83 -30.81 -1.50 12.59
C ASP A 83 -29.69 -1.98 11.64
N CYS A 84 -29.13 -3.16 11.93
CA CYS A 84 -28.16 -3.83 11.07
C CYS A 84 -28.83 -4.34 9.82
N LYS A 85 -28.40 -3.85 8.66
CA LYS A 85 -28.90 -4.21 7.35
C LYS A 85 -28.22 -5.45 6.82
N VAL A 86 -28.99 -6.44 6.40
CA VAL A 86 -28.52 -7.66 5.75
C VAL A 86 -29.36 -7.96 4.50
N HIS A 87 -28.80 -8.75 3.61
CA HIS A 87 -29.48 -9.17 2.40
C HIS A 87 -29.78 -10.68 2.45
N CYS A 88 -31.00 -11.02 2.04
CA CYS A 88 -31.50 -12.38 1.98
C CYS A 88 -32.01 -12.68 0.56
N ILE A 89 -31.39 -13.65 -0.11
CA ILE A 89 -31.82 -14.08 -1.44
C ILE A 89 -32.91 -15.13 -1.28
N VAL A 90 -33.99 -15.01 -2.06
CA VAL A 90 -35.11 -15.98 -2.12
C VAL A 90 -35.30 -16.50 -3.55
N TRP A 91 -35.49 -17.80 -3.70
CA TRP A 91 -35.56 -18.43 -5.00
C TRP A 91 -36.85 -19.24 -5.17
N GLY A 92 -37.33 -19.37 -6.42
CA GLY A 92 -38.47 -20.18 -6.76
C GLY A 92 -39.79 -19.68 -6.16
N ILE A 93 -39.90 -18.37 -5.98
CA ILE A 93 -41.08 -17.72 -5.37
C ILE A 93 -42.14 -17.36 -6.41
N THR A 94 -43.36 -17.08 -5.93
CA THR A 94 -44.47 -16.52 -6.71
C THR A 94 -44.60 -15.03 -6.47
N GLU A 95 -45.31 -14.31 -7.33
CA GLU A 95 -45.64 -12.92 -7.09
C GLU A 95 -46.38 -12.65 -5.77
N LYS A 96 -47.25 -13.62 -5.34
CA LYS A 96 -47.93 -13.52 -4.06
C LYS A 96 -46.91 -13.64 -2.92
N THR A 97 -46.05 -14.68 -2.97
CA THR A 97 -45.00 -14.91 -1.97
C THR A 97 -44.08 -13.68 -1.86
N PHE A 98 -43.72 -13.05 -2.99
CA PHE A 98 -42.93 -11.85 -2.98
C PHE A 98 -43.62 -10.70 -2.25
N ARG A 99 -44.93 -10.46 -2.50
CA ARG A 99 -45.67 -9.38 -1.81
C ARG A 99 -45.74 -9.60 -0.30
N ASP A 100 -45.93 -10.84 0.12
CA ASP A 100 -45.95 -11.21 1.55
C ASP A 100 -44.60 -10.97 2.20
N LEU A 101 -43.48 -11.37 1.55
CA LEU A 101 -42.09 -11.16 2.00
C LEU A 101 -41.70 -9.69 2.04
N ASP A 102 -42.10 -8.89 1.04
CA ASP A 102 -41.83 -7.45 0.96
C ASP A 102 -42.39 -6.69 2.16
N GLY A 103 -43.59 -7.08 2.64
CA GLY A 103 -44.19 -6.51 3.85
C GLY A 103 -43.43 -6.85 5.15
N LEU A 104 -42.67 -7.96 5.17
CA LEU A 104 -41.97 -8.46 6.36
C LEU A 104 -40.50 -8.02 6.45
N ARG A 105 -39.97 -7.35 5.43
CA ARG A 105 -38.56 -6.90 5.39
C ARG A 105 -38.08 -6.03 6.57
N PRO A 106 -38.91 -5.25 7.27
CA PRO A 106 -38.45 -4.49 8.42
C PRO A 106 -37.87 -5.33 9.58
N SER A 107 -38.23 -6.64 9.66
CA SER A 107 -37.79 -7.55 10.70
C SER A 107 -37.26 -8.86 10.11
N ILE A 108 -35.98 -9.12 10.30
CA ILE A 108 -35.35 -10.38 9.86
C ILE A 108 -35.96 -11.58 10.54
N TYR A 109 -36.46 -11.44 11.77
CA TYR A 109 -37.09 -12.50 12.53
C TYR A 109 -38.45 -12.92 11.93
N ASP A 110 -39.29 -11.92 11.57
CA ASP A 110 -40.58 -12.19 10.96
C ASP A 110 -40.41 -12.73 9.55
N LEU A 111 -39.45 -12.17 8.80
CA LEU A 111 -39.10 -12.65 7.46
C LEU A 111 -38.66 -14.11 7.49
N GLN A 112 -37.74 -14.48 8.38
CA GLN A 112 -37.21 -15.83 8.55
C GLN A 112 -38.32 -16.81 8.98
N ARG A 113 -39.18 -16.42 9.92
CA ARG A 113 -40.31 -17.22 10.36
C ARG A 113 -41.25 -17.55 9.17
N TYR A 114 -41.68 -16.55 8.42
CA TYR A 114 -42.53 -16.75 7.24
C TYR A 114 -41.88 -17.67 6.22
N MET A 115 -40.60 -17.46 5.91
CA MET A 115 -39.87 -18.30 4.95
C MET A 115 -39.80 -19.77 5.37
N ASN A 116 -39.61 -20.05 6.65
CA ASN A 116 -39.57 -21.40 7.17
C ASN A 116 -40.95 -22.06 7.15
N GLU A 117 -41.99 -21.37 7.59
CA GLU A 117 -43.37 -21.87 7.61
C GLU A 117 -43.89 -22.17 6.21
N ASN A 118 -43.45 -21.40 5.21
CA ASN A 118 -43.88 -21.54 3.82
C ASN A 118 -42.90 -22.29 2.94
N ASN A 119 -41.83 -22.89 3.52
CA ASN A 119 -40.79 -23.63 2.81
C ASN A 119 -40.12 -22.82 1.66
N VAL A 120 -39.96 -21.51 1.81
CA VAL A 120 -39.30 -20.68 0.82
C VAL A 120 -37.79 -20.98 0.83
N ILE A 121 -37.22 -21.28 -0.34
CA ILE A 121 -35.79 -21.55 -0.47
C ILE A 121 -35.06 -20.21 -0.39
N HIS A 122 -34.13 -20.04 0.54
CA HIS A 122 -33.44 -18.79 0.80
C HIS A 122 -32.00 -19.00 1.29
N ALA A 123 -31.18 -17.94 1.18
CA ALA A 123 -29.86 -17.86 1.77
C ALA A 123 -29.52 -16.40 2.18
N ILE A 124 -28.63 -16.25 3.15
CA ILE A 124 -28.03 -14.94 3.45
C ILE A 124 -26.95 -14.65 2.39
N ALA A 125 -27.11 -13.54 1.68
CA ALA A 125 -26.12 -13.04 0.72
C ALA A 125 -24.89 -12.51 1.43
N HIS A 126 -23.71 -12.69 0.84
CA HIS A 126 -22.42 -12.14 1.32
C HIS A 126 -22.36 -11.88 2.84
N PRO A 127 -22.45 -12.92 3.71
CA PRO A 127 -22.82 -12.83 5.13
C PRO A 127 -21.84 -12.04 6.00
N LEU A 128 -20.64 -11.78 5.53
CA LEU A 128 -19.60 -10.98 6.22
C LEU A 128 -19.33 -9.63 5.53
N PHE A 129 -20.22 -9.18 4.65
CA PHE A 129 -20.17 -7.84 4.07
C PHE A 129 -21.08 -6.87 4.84
N ARG A 130 -20.51 -5.80 5.40
CA ARG A 130 -21.23 -4.81 6.19
C ARG A 130 -21.94 -3.81 5.29
N VAL A 131 -23.20 -4.04 4.96
CA VAL A 131 -23.97 -3.23 4.02
C VAL A 131 -24.15 -1.78 4.51
N ASN A 132 -24.43 -1.58 5.80
CA ASN A 132 -24.57 -0.27 6.44
C ASN A 132 -23.62 -0.06 7.63
N ASP A 133 -22.50 -0.77 7.62
CA ASP A 133 -21.44 -0.73 8.64
C ASP A 133 -21.86 -1.08 10.09
N ARG A 134 -23.08 -1.65 10.27
CA ARG A 134 -23.63 -2.04 11.58
C ARG A 134 -23.57 -3.52 11.88
N LEU A 135 -23.18 -4.37 10.92
CA LEU A 135 -22.96 -5.80 11.16
C LEU A 135 -21.80 -5.98 12.14
N ALA A 136 -22.07 -6.59 13.29
CA ALA A 136 -21.09 -6.94 14.31
C ALA A 136 -21.01 -8.48 14.45
N PRO A 137 -20.02 -9.02 15.19
CA PRO A 137 -19.91 -10.47 15.40
C PRO A 137 -21.18 -11.08 15.99
N GLU A 138 -21.89 -10.35 16.85
CA GLU A 138 -23.14 -10.80 17.49
C GLU A 138 -24.26 -11.02 16.46
N GLU A 139 -24.45 -10.11 15.49
CA GLU A 139 -25.43 -10.31 14.41
C GLU A 139 -25.06 -11.49 13.53
N PHE A 140 -23.76 -11.69 13.25
CA PHE A 140 -23.30 -12.85 12.49
C PHE A 140 -23.56 -14.17 13.24
N GLU A 141 -23.34 -14.22 14.54
CA GLU A 141 -23.69 -15.36 15.39
C GLU A 141 -25.21 -15.66 15.35
N LYS A 142 -26.05 -14.62 15.41
CA LYS A 142 -27.51 -14.76 15.25
C LYS A 142 -27.89 -15.31 13.86
N LEU A 143 -27.25 -14.82 12.78
CA LEU A 143 -27.46 -15.35 11.43
C LEU A 143 -27.12 -16.85 11.36
N ILE A 144 -26.04 -17.29 11.99
CA ILE A 144 -25.67 -18.71 12.07
C ILE A 144 -26.78 -19.54 12.74
N LEU A 145 -27.40 -19.04 13.80
CA LEU A 145 -28.49 -19.74 14.48
C LEU A 145 -29.76 -19.80 13.62
N MET A 146 -30.09 -18.71 12.94
CA MET A 146 -31.37 -18.52 12.25
C MET A 146 -31.42 -19.18 10.86
N PHE A 147 -30.28 -19.29 10.15
CA PHE A 147 -30.23 -19.67 8.74
C PHE A 147 -29.38 -20.90 8.48
N LYS A 148 -29.80 -21.68 7.46
CA LYS A 148 -29.09 -22.90 7.02
C LYS A 148 -28.20 -22.68 5.79
N ARG A 149 -28.55 -21.70 4.93
CA ARG A 149 -27.84 -21.43 3.68
C ARG A 149 -27.22 -20.06 3.69
N PHE A 150 -26.01 -19.98 3.14
CA PHE A 150 -25.23 -18.78 3.05
C PHE A 150 -24.51 -18.70 1.70
N GLU A 151 -24.36 -17.53 1.17
CA GLU A 151 -23.49 -17.33 0.03
C GLU A 151 -22.03 -17.26 0.52
N GLY A 152 -21.26 -18.28 0.17
CA GLY A 152 -19.82 -18.38 0.54
C GLY A 152 -18.88 -18.15 -0.63
N LEU A 153 -19.41 -17.99 -1.85
CA LEU A 153 -18.67 -17.55 -3.04
C LEU A 153 -19.44 -16.45 -3.75
N ASN A 154 -18.93 -15.23 -3.70
CA ASN A 154 -19.52 -14.06 -4.36
C ASN A 154 -18.55 -13.49 -5.40
N GLY A 155 -19.02 -13.30 -6.63
CA GLY A 155 -18.19 -12.84 -7.76
C GLY A 155 -17.84 -11.37 -7.75
N SER A 156 -18.47 -10.56 -6.89
CA SER A 156 -18.22 -9.13 -6.74
C SER A 156 -17.46 -8.77 -5.45
N ARG A 157 -17.30 -9.74 -4.53
CA ARG A 157 -16.65 -9.50 -3.23
C ARG A 157 -15.28 -10.19 -3.14
N HIS A 158 -14.37 -9.58 -2.37
CA HIS A 158 -13.04 -10.14 -2.14
C HIS A 158 -13.15 -11.53 -1.49
N PRO A 159 -12.35 -12.53 -1.93
CA PRO A 159 -12.48 -13.93 -1.50
C PRO A 159 -12.34 -14.16 0.00
N ARG A 160 -11.66 -13.26 0.71
CA ARG A 160 -11.33 -13.40 2.13
C ARG A 160 -12.57 -13.51 3.03
N ALA A 161 -13.58 -12.67 2.81
CA ALA A 161 -14.83 -12.74 3.58
C ALA A 161 -15.57 -14.06 3.37
N GLY A 162 -15.67 -14.54 2.11
CA GLY A 162 -16.26 -15.82 1.77
C GLY A 162 -15.47 -17.00 2.33
N LEU A 163 -14.14 -16.94 2.29
CA LEU A 163 -13.27 -17.97 2.89
C LEU A 163 -13.46 -18.04 4.40
N LEU A 164 -13.47 -16.89 5.09
CA LEU A 164 -13.72 -16.83 6.53
C LEU A 164 -15.09 -17.42 6.88
N ALA A 165 -16.16 -17.02 6.18
CA ALA A 165 -17.49 -17.55 6.40
C ALA A 165 -17.52 -19.09 6.26
N ARG A 166 -16.95 -19.63 5.18
CA ARG A 166 -16.87 -21.09 4.96
C ARG A 166 -16.08 -21.78 6.06
N THR A 167 -14.91 -21.23 6.43
CA THR A 167 -14.10 -21.81 7.51
C THR A 167 -14.86 -21.83 8.84
N VAL A 168 -15.60 -20.77 9.17
CA VAL A 168 -16.47 -20.76 10.35
C VAL A 168 -17.52 -21.87 10.26
N PHE A 169 -18.21 -22.00 9.12
CA PHE A 169 -19.29 -22.99 8.94
C PHE A 169 -18.77 -24.43 9.01
N GLU A 170 -17.59 -24.70 8.48
CA GLU A 170 -16.94 -26.03 8.53
C GLU A 170 -16.50 -26.43 9.95
N ASN A 171 -16.30 -25.46 10.84
CA ASN A 171 -15.85 -25.69 12.22
C ASN A 171 -16.99 -25.54 13.26
N LEU A 172 -18.26 -25.42 12.84
CA LEU A 172 -19.39 -25.41 13.75
C LEU A 172 -19.57 -26.79 14.37
N THR A 173 -19.82 -26.82 15.67
CA THR A 173 -20.11 -28.03 16.44
C THR A 173 -21.43 -27.88 17.19
N PRO A 174 -22.11 -28.99 17.57
CA PRO A 174 -23.30 -28.90 18.40
C PRO A 174 -23.12 -28.09 19.66
N ALA A 175 -22.02 -28.30 20.40
CA ALA A 175 -21.71 -27.58 21.62
C ALA A 175 -21.47 -26.06 21.39
N LEU A 176 -20.96 -25.67 20.22
CA LEU A 176 -20.81 -24.25 19.87
C LEU A 176 -22.19 -23.64 19.55
N ILE A 177 -23.02 -24.32 18.82
CA ILE A 177 -24.39 -23.88 18.51
C ILE A 177 -25.21 -23.72 19.79
N ASP A 178 -25.14 -24.68 20.73
CA ASP A 178 -25.84 -24.61 22.02
C ASP A 178 -25.38 -23.37 22.81
N ARG A 179 -24.09 -23.11 22.89
CA ARG A 179 -23.55 -21.91 23.55
C ARG A 179 -24.06 -20.60 22.91
N LEU A 180 -24.09 -20.55 21.57
CA LEU A 180 -24.60 -19.39 20.84
C LEU A 180 -26.08 -19.19 21.06
N ALA A 181 -26.86 -20.30 21.09
CA ALA A 181 -28.29 -20.30 21.36
C ALA A 181 -28.59 -19.75 22.77
N ASP A 182 -27.85 -20.22 23.76
CA ASP A 182 -27.95 -19.73 25.15
C ASP A 182 -27.56 -18.22 25.24
N LYS A 183 -26.48 -17.82 24.54
CA LYS A 183 -26.02 -16.43 24.52
C LYS A 183 -27.05 -15.46 23.98
N HIS A 184 -27.72 -15.85 22.88
CA HIS A 184 -28.61 -14.94 22.15
C HIS A 184 -30.10 -15.19 22.42
N GLY A 185 -30.46 -16.27 23.10
CA GLY A 185 -31.85 -16.66 23.36
C GLY A 185 -32.61 -17.01 22.06
N ILE A 186 -31.90 -17.51 21.04
CA ILE A 186 -32.45 -17.86 19.73
C ILE A 186 -32.42 -19.38 19.56
N GLU A 187 -33.57 -19.98 19.27
CA GLU A 187 -33.67 -21.41 18.94
C GLU A 187 -33.04 -21.67 17.56
N PRO A 188 -32.04 -22.58 17.46
CA PRO A 188 -31.37 -22.86 16.22
C PRO A 188 -32.26 -23.49 15.14
N ALA A 189 -32.12 -23.07 13.89
CA ALA A 189 -32.93 -23.52 12.79
C ALA A 189 -32.60 -24.96 12.35
N GLY A 190 -33.58 -25.87 12.45
CA GLY A 190 -33.51 -27.25 11.92
C GLY A 190 -32.88 -28.27 12.83
N SER A 191 -32.86 -29.53 12.39
CA SER A 191 -32.42 -30.68 13.20
C SER A 191 -30.90 -30.78 13.36
N LYS A 192 -30.13 -30.17 12.46
CA LYS A 192 -28.67 -30.13 12.48
C LYS A 192 -28.20 -28.71 12.22
N PRO A 193 -28.33 -27.80 13.17
CA PRO A 193 -28.06 -26.37 12.96
C PRO A 193 -26.57 -26.05 12.74
N TRP A 194 -25.65 -26.95 13.00
CA TRP A 194 -24.23 -26.86 12.70
C TRP A 194 -23.87 -27.19 11.24
N GLU A 195 -24.76 -27.88 10.50
CA GLU A 195 -24.57 -28.16 9.08
C GLU A 195 -25.07 -26.96 8.26
N LYS A 196 -24.16 -26.27 7.57
CA LYS A 196 -24.49 -25.12 6.71
C LYS A 196 -24.25 -25.45 5.24
N PHE A 197 -25.12 -24.96 4.37
CA PHE A 197 -25.05 -25.15 2.93
C PHE A 197 -24.55 -23.85 2.25
N ILE A 198 -23.64 -24.02 1.31
CA ILE A 198 -22.93 -22.88 0.69
C ILE A 198 -23.35 -22.75 -0.76
N THR A 199 -23.84 -21.56 -1.14
CA THR A 199 -24.14 -21.17 -2.51
C THR A 199 -23.07 -20.27 -3.10
N GLY A 200 -23.10 -20.13 -4.43
CA GLY A 200 -22.30 -19.15 -5.17
C GLY A 200 -23.15 -18.36 -6.13
N GLY A 201 -22.83 -17.07 -6.28
CA GLY A 201 -23.46 -16.16 -7.22
C GLY A 201 -22.52 -15.05 -7.66
N SER A 202 -22.76 -14.45 -8.83
CA SER A 202 -21.87 -13.42 -9.36
C SER A 202 -22.00 -12.05 -8.67
N ASP A 203 -23.19 -11.75 -8.14
CA ASP A 203 -23.55 -10.42 -7.62
C ASP A 203 -23.17 -9.30 -8.62
N ASP A 204 -23.27 -9.64 -9.93
CA ASP A 204 -22.84 -8.75 -11.00
C ASP A 204 -23.93 -7.75 -11.38
N HIS A 205 -23.56 -6.47 -11.36
CA HIS A 205 -24.41 -5.34 -11.71
C HIS A 205 -24.06 -4.73 -13.06
N SER A 206 -22.95 -5.18 -13.65
CA SER A 206 -22.39 -4.57 -14.87
C SER A 206 -22.65 -5.36 -16.15
N GLY A 207 -23.00 -6.64 -16.05
CA GLY A 207 -23.06 -7.59 -17.16
C GLY A 207 -21.70 -8.17 -17.57
N LEU A 208 -20.59 -7.69 -17.00
CA LEU A 208 -19.24 -8.14 -17.36
C LEU A 208 -18.90 -9.52 -16.78
N TYR A 209 -19.28 -9.77 -15.55
CA TYR A 209 -18.88 -10.95 -14.77
C TYR A 209 -20.05 -11.89 -14.43
N THR A 210 -21.22 -11.68 -15.01
CA THR A 210 -22.40 -12.54 -14.90
C THR A 210 -22.03 -14.01 -15.10
N ALA A 211 -22.50 -14.90 -14.21
CA ALA A 211 -22.25 -16.34 -14.23
C ALA A 211 -20.80 -16.80 -14.00
N GLU A 212 -19.85 -15.90 -13.71
CA GLU A 212 -18.48 -16.29 -13.36
C GLU A 212 -18.37 -16.91 -11.95
N ALA A 213 -19.28 -16.56 -11.04
CA ALA A 213 -19.55 -17.31 -9.84
C ALA A 213 -21.00 -17.85 -9.92
N HIS A 214 -21.20 -19.08 -9.53
CA HIS A 214 -22.48 -19.79 -9.70
C HIS A 214 -22.61 -20.92 -8.71
N THR A 215 -23.78 -21.54 -8.65
CA THR A 215 -24.05 -22.73 -7.85
C THR A 215 -24.19 -23.94 -8.76
N ILE A 216 -23.62 -25.07 -8.34
CA ILE A 216 -23.60 -26.35 -9.04
C ILE A 216 -24.44 -27.34 -8.23
N THR A 217 -25.35 -28.05 -8.90
CA THR A 217 -26.14 -29.12 -8.33
C THR A 217 -25.90 -30.46 -9.08
N PRO A 218 -26.32 -31.63 -8.57
CA PRO A 218 -26.52 -32.79 -9.40
C PRO A 218 -27.39 -32.46 -10.61
N TYR A 219 -27.35 -33.28 -11.65
CA TYR A 219 -28.18 -33.06 -12.84
C TYR A 219 -29.67 -32.91 -12.46
N ALA A 220 -30.28 -31.87 -12.94
CA ALA A 220 -31.70 -31.54 -12.80
C ALA A 220 -32.32 -31.46 -14.21
N ALA A 221 -33.39 -32.21 -14.44
CA ALA A 221 -34.10 -32.20 -15.71
C ALA A 221 -35.06 -31.00 -15.84
N THR A 222 -35.53 -30.48 -14.70
CA THR A 222 -36.49 -29.38 -14.64
C THR A 222 -36.04 -28.34 -13.59
N VAL A 223 -36.63 -27.14 -13.66
CA VAL A 223 -36.48 -26.12 -12.62
C VAL A 223 -36.87 -26.66 -11.24
N PHE A 224 -37.92 -27.47 -11.17
CA PHE A 224 -38.37 -28.07 -9.92
C PHE A 224 -37.28 -28.98 -9.31
N ASP A 225 -36.65 -29.85 -10.10
CA ASP A 225 -35.58 -30.73 -9.63
C ASP A 225 -34.36 -29.91 -9.14
N PHE A 226 -34.02 -28.83 -9.87
CA PHE A 226 -32.95 -27.91 -9.47
C PHE A 226 -33.23 -27.25 -8.12
N LEU A 227 -34.43 -26.70 -7.95
CA LEU A 227 -34.85 -26.07 -6.69
C LEU A 227 -34.96 -27.09 -5.56
N GLN A 228 -35.37 -28.33 -5.86
CA GLN A 228 -35.38 -29.42 -4.87
C GLN A 228 -33.95 -29.72 -4.41
N HIS A 229 -32.95 -29.81 -5.31
CA HIS A 229 -31.56 -30.00 -4.92
C HIS A 229 -31.06 -28.86 -4.03
N LEU A 230 -31.43 -27.60 -4.32
CA LEU A 230 -31.12 -26.48 -3.45
C LEU A 230 -31.77 -26.63 -2.07
N SER A 231 -33.03 -27.01 -2.01
CA SER A 231 -33.76 -27.16 -0.75
C SER A 231 -33.18 -28.26 0.14
N GLU A 232 -32.69 -29.34 -0.45
CA GLU A 232 -32.07 -30.48 0.23
C GLU A 232 -30.59 -30.27 0.58
N GLY A 233 -30.00 -29.14 0.18
CA GLY A 233 -28.58 -28.84 0.42
C GLY A 233 -27.62 -29.62 -0.49
N ARG A 234 -28.10 -30.24 -1.57
CA ARG A 234 -27.29 -30.95 -2.56
C ARG A 234 -26.73 -30.01 -3.62
N HIS A 235 -25.89 -29.09 -3.17
CA HIS A 235 -25.26 -28.09 -4.04
C HIS A 235 -23.90 -27.65 -3.51
N GLN A 236 -23.11 -27.06 -4.37
CA GLN A 236 -21.82 -26.47 -4.02
C GLN A 236 -21.56 -25.21 -4.86
N PRO A 237 -20.76 -24.24 -4.33
CA PRO A 237 -20.35 -23.08 -5.12
C PRO A 237 -19.34 -23.46 -6.19
N GLY A 238 -19.40 -22.77 -7.34
CA GLY A 238 -18.47 -22.92 -8.45
C GLY A 238 -18.08 -21.57 -9.05
N GLY A 239 -16.97 -21.54 -9.77
CA GLY A 239 -16.48 -20.33 -10.41
C GLY A 239 -15.47 -19.56 -9.58
N ARG A 240 -15.49 -18.23 -9.66
CA ARG A 240 -14.44 -17.34 -9.11
C ARG A 240 -15.04 -16.24 -8.23
N ALA A 241 -14.35 -15.95 -7.15
CA ALA A 241 -14.64 -14.77 -6.31
C ALA A 241 -14.26 -13.47 -7.03
N GLY A 242 -14.79 -12.35 -6.54
CA GLY A 242 -14.43 -11.02 -6.99
C GLY A 242 -13.01 -10.63 -6.58
N THR A 243 -12.49 -9.58 -7.22
CA THR A 243 -11.26 -8.87 -6.86
C THR A 243 -11.51 -7.38 -6.90
N SER A 244 -10.61 -6.59 -6.30
CA SER A 244 -10.73 -5.12 -6.37
C SER A 244 -10.70 -4.62 -7.81
N VAL A 245 -9.87 -5.21 -8.66
CA VAL A 245 -9.78 -4.87 -10.10
C VAL A 245 -11.11 -5.18 -10.82
N ARG A 246 -11.72 -6.32 -10.57
CA ARG A 246 -13.02 -6.69 -11.18
C ARG A 246 -14.15 -5.78 -10.73
N LEU A 247 -14.20 -5.46 -9.44
CA LEU A 247 -15.18 -4.51 -8.94
C LEU A 247 -14.99 -3.12 -9.58
N ALA A 248 -13.74 -2.66 -9.76
CA ALA A 248 -13.45 -1.42 -10.46
C ALA A 248 -13.97 -1.45 -11.92
N HIS A 249 -13.74 -2.55 -12.65
CA HIS A 249 -14.23 -2.71 -14.01
C HIS A 249 -15.77 -2.70 -14.05
N SER A 250 -16.44 -3.36 -13.09
CA SER A 250 -17.91 -3.29 -12.97
C SER A 250 -18.40 -1.85 -12.74
N LEU A 251 -17.75 -1.10 -11.84
CA LEU A 251 -18.09 0.31 -11.59
C LEU A 251 -17.88 1.18 -12.85
N TYR A 252 -16.83 0.93 -13.63
CA TYR A 252 -16.63 1.58 -14.92
C TYR A 252 -17.73 1.23 -15.92
N GLY A 253 -18.14 -0.03 -15.99
CA GLY A 253 -19.21 -0.49 -16.87
C GLY A 253 -20.54 0.20 -16.58
N ILE A 254 -20.89 0.29 -15.30
CA ILE A 254 -22.08 0.98 -14.83
C ILE A 254 -22.01 2.49 -15.14
N ALA A 255 -20.90 3.15 -14.79
CA ALA A 255 -20.70 4.56 -15.05
C ALA A 255 -20.74 4.90 -16.54
N PHE A 256 -20.17 4.03 -17.39
CA PHE A 256 -20.23 4.18 -18.85
C PHE A 256 -21.67 4.05 -19.35
N SER A 257 -22.43 3.03 -18.93
CA SER A 257 -23.83 2.82 -19.31
C SER A 257 -24.72 4.01 -18.88
N TYR A 258 -24.46 4.59 -17.69
CA TYR A 258 -25.11 5.82 -17.26
C TYR A 258 -24.85 7.00 -18.19
N TYR A 259 -23.56 7.21 -18.55
CA TYR A 259 -23.16 8.27 -19.46
C TYR A 259 -23.79 8.10 -20.84
N GLU A 260 -23.75 6.89 -21.40
CA GLU A 260 -24.36 6.56 -22.69
C GLU A 260 -25.85 6.84 -22.70
N ASN A 261 -26.59 6.40 -21.68
CA ASN A 261 -28.04 6.59 -21.60
C ASN A 261 -28.46 8.06 -21.42
N ARG A 262 -27.66 8.85 -20.66
CA ARG A 262 -28.03 10.23 -20.32
C ARG A 262 -27.56 11.27 -21.35
N PHE A 263 -26.40 11.07 -21.93
CA PHE A 263 -25.75 12.10 -22.76
C PHE A 263 -25.62 11.73 -24.23
N LEU A 264 -25.40 10.45 -24.59
CA LEU A 264 -25.21 10.07 -25.97
C LEU A 264 -26.54 9.85 -26.71
N LYS A 265 -27.57 9.34 -26.08
CA LYS A 265 -28.91 9.21 -26.67
C LYS A 265 -29.64 10.53 -26.84
N SER A 266 -29.22 11.59 -26.13
CA SER A 266 -29.88 12.91 -26.18
C SER A 266 -29.19 13.92 -27.11
N SER A 267 -27.96 13.66 -27.58
CA SER A 267 -27.23 14.57 -28.45
C SER A 267 -26.93 13.91 -29.80
N SER A 268 -27.47 14.48 -30.84
CA SER A 268 -27.21 14.08 -32.21
C SER A 268 -25.70 14.19 -32.55
N GLY A 269 -24.98 13.10 -32.56
CA GLY A 269 -23.86 12.86 -33.42
C GLY A 269 -22.48 13.41 -33.07
N LYS A 270 -22.10 13.55 -31.79
CA LYS A 270 -20.68 13.79 -31.43
C LYS A 270 -20.22 12.81 -30.37
N ASP A 271 -19.58 11.72 -30.82
CA ASP A 271 -18.82 10.81 -29.94
C ASP A 271 -17.70 11.60 -29.26
N SER A 272 -17.77 11.76 -27.93
CA SER A 272 -16.64 12.31 -27.19
C SER A 272 -15.53 11.23 -27.09
N LEU A 273 -14.28 11.64 -27.19
CA LEU A 273 -13.11 10.75 -27.07
C LEU A 273 -13.12 9.95 -25.75
N VAL A 274 -13.62 10.56 -24.68
CA VAL A 274 -13.79 9.93 -23.35
C VAL A 274 -14.85 8.83 -23.41
N GLY A 275 -15.96 9.04 -24.12
CA GLY A 275 -17.01 8.03 -24.34
C GLY A 275 -16.48 6.82 -25.13
N ALA A 276 -15.71 7.05 -26.19
CA ALA A 276 -15.10 6.00 -27.00
C ALA A 276 -14.04 5.18 -26.21
N MET A 277 -13.33 5.83 -25.32
CA MET A 277 -12.34 5.20 -24.42
C MET A 277 -13.00 4.33 -23.35
N LEU A 278 -14.01 4.84 -22.66
CA LEU A 278 -14.79 4.10 -21.64
C LEU A 278 -15.47 2.89 -22.27
N LYS A 279 -16.07 3.04 -23.45
CA LYS A 279 -16.69 1.96 -24.21
C LYS A 279 -15.73 0.81 -24.47
N ARG A 280 -14.46 1.09 -24.70
CA ARG A 280 -13.43 0.07 -25.00
C ARG A 280 -12.88 -0.64 -23.79
N ILE A 281 -12.84 0.00 -22.61
CA ILE A 281 -12.49 -0.66 -21.36
C ILE A 281 -13.58 -1.67 -20.99
N VAL A 282 -14.80 -1.42 -21.40
CA VAL A 282 -16.01 -2.17 -21.02
C VAL A 282 -16.43 -3.24 -22.04
N GLU A 283 -16.28 -3.01 -23.35
CA GLU A 283 -16.77 -3.96 -24.38
C GLU A 283 -15.81 -5.15 -24.58
N LYS A 284 -16.39 -6.37 -24.59
CA LYS A 284 -15.68 -7.59 -25.02
C LYS A 284 -15.35 -7.51 -26.50
N PRO A 285 -14.20 -8.03 -26.94
CA PRO A 285 -13.97 -8.26 -28.35
C PRO A 285 -14.94 -9.34 -28.84
N GLN A 286 -15.88 -8.97 -29.71
CA GLN A 286 -16.68 -9.95 -30.43
C GLN A 286 -15.77 -10.76 -31.35
N ALA A 287 -16.02 -12.07 -31.43
CA ALA A 287 -15.27 -12.97 -32.32
C ALA A 287 -15.27 -12.43 -33.77
N PRO A 288 -14.19 -12.63 -34.52
CA PRO A 288 -14.04 -12.03 -35.82
C PRO A 288 -14.90 -12.73 -36.87
N GLU A 289 -16.06 -12.19 -37.14
CA GLU A 289 -16.65 -12.35 -38.46
C GLU A 289 -15.97 -11.35 -39.38
N THR A 290 -15.23 -11.89 -40.37
CA THR A 290 -14.66 -11.28 -41.59
C THR A 290 -14.82 -9.76 -41.69
N GLY A 291 -13.81 -9.00 -41.25
CA GLY A 291 -13.80 -7.57 -41.50
C GLY A 291 -13.31 -6.71 -40.33
N LEU A 292 -12.46 -7.25 -39.48
CA LEU A 292 -11.87 -6.56 -38.31
C LEU A 292 -11.25 -5.18 -38.61
N TRP A 293 -10.82 -4.96 -39.83
CA TRP A 293 -10.31 -3.70 -40.33
C TRP A 293 -11.38 -2.64 -40.58
N ALA A 294 -12.59 -3.02 -40.95
CA ALA A 294 -13.64 -2.06 -41.26
C ALA A 294 -14.34 -1.49 -40.03
N THR A 295 -14.56 -2.30 -38.99
CA THR A 295 -15.30 -1.90 -37.78
C THR A 295 -14.45 -1.12 -36.79
N LEU A 296 -13.13 -1.33 -36.80
CA LEU A 296 -12.21 -0.71 -35.85
C LEU A 296 -11.46 0.51 -36.40
N VAL A 297 -11.27 0.58 -37.70
CA VAL A 297 -10.56 1.69 -38.37
C VAL A 297 -11.52 2.82 -38.76
N GLN A 298 -12.79 2.52 -39.08
CA GLN A 298 -13.75 3.53 -39.53
C GLN A 298 -14.04 4.60 -38.46
N PRO A 299 -14.34 4.29 -37.18
CA PRO A 299 -14.58 5.34 -36.17
C PRO A 299 -13.34 6.18 -35.88
N VAL A 300 -12.16 5.53 -35.78
CA VAL A 300 -10.90 6.26 -35.51
C VAL A 300 -10.46 7.04 -36.75
N ARG A 301 -10.65 6.47 -37.95
CA ARG A 301 -10.37 7.16 -39.20
C ARG A 301 -11.33 8.34 -39.43
N ASN A 302 -12.60 8.18 -39.08
CA ASN A 302 -13.58 9.25 -39.14
C ASN A 302 -13.31 10.35 -38.12
N LEU A 303 -12.84 9.99 -36.89
CA LEU A 303 -12.38 10.95 -35.88
C LEU A 303 -11.12 11.70 -36.34
N VAL A 304 -10.12 11.00 -36.87
CA VAL A 304 -8.88 11.60 -37.39
C VAL A 304 -9.15 12.44 -38.64
N PHE A 305 -10.06 12.02 -39.56
CA PHE A 305 -10.44 12.79 -40.74
C PHE A 305 -11.43 13.93 -40.49
N ALA A 306 -12.35 13.77 -39.54
CA ALA A 306 -13.24 14.85 -39.08
C ALA A 306 -12.50 15.95 -38.31
N GLN A 307 -11.37 15.64 -37.71
CA GLN A 307 -10.55 16.56 -36.94
C GLN A 307 -9.39 17.22 -37.70
N LYS A 308 -9.22 17.00 -39.00
CA LYS A 308 -8.27 17.81 -39.81
C LYS A 308 -8.57 19.33 -39.78
N LYS A 309 -9.65 19.75 -39.07
CA LYS A 309 -10.02 21.15 -38.88
C LYS A 309 -9.98 21.63 -37.39
N LYS A 310 -9.64 20.74 -36.40
CA LYS A 310 -9.52 21.15 -35.00
C LYS A 310 -8.21 20.58 -34.43
N GLN A 311 -7.34 21.42 -33.89
CA GLN A 311 -6.16 20.96 -33.16
C GLN A 311 -6.62 20.23 -31.92
N LEU A 312 -6.24 18.94 -31.80
CA LEU A 312 -6.41 18.14 -30.59
C LEU A 312 -5.68 18.83 -29.43
N ASN A 313 -6.29 18.92 -28.28
CA ASN A 313 -5.58 19.34 -27.08
C ASN A 313 -4.60 18.21 -26.67
N ASP A 314 -3.64 18.53 -25.80
CA ASP A 314 -2.57 17.58 -25.43
C ASP A 314 -3.09 16.33 -24.73
N ILE A 315 -4.19 16.44 -23.99
CA ILE A 315 -4.87 15.30 -23.33
C ILE A 315 -5.48 14.38 -24.39
N GLU A 316 -6.13 14.94 -25.43
CA GLU A 316 -6.72 14.16 -26.52
C GLU A 316 -5.64 13.44 -27.37
N LYS A 317 -4.49 14.08 -27.59
CA LYS A 317 -3.33 13.46 -28.27
C LYS A 317 -2.78 12.28 -27.46
N MET A 318 -2.58 12.46 -26.17
CA MET A 318 -2.07 11.45 -25.27
C MET A 318 -3.02 10.25 -25.16
N LEU A 319 -4.33 10.48 -25.03
CA LEU A 319 -5.35 9.43 -25.04
C LEU A 319 -5.34 8.65 -26.34
N LEU A 320 -5.15 9.33 -27.48
CA LEU A 320 -5.07 8.69 -28.80
C LEU A 320 -3.81 7.82 -28.93
N GLU A 321 -2.66 8.30 -28.46
CA GLU A 321 -1.40 7.57 -28.47
C GLU A 321 -1.48 6.29 -27.61
N GLU A 322 -2.10 6.37 -26.41
CA GLU A 322 -2.31 5.20 -25.56
C GLU A 322 -3.29 4.19 -26.14
N ILE A 323 -4.37 4.65 -26.76
CA ILE A 323 -5.30 3.77 -27.48
C ILE A 323 -4.56 3.03 -28.61
N LEU A 324 -3.66 3.70 -29.31
CA LEU A 324 -2.87 3.10 -30.38
C LEU A 324 -1.81 2.13 -29.84
N ALA A 325 -1.21 2.41 -28.67
CA ALA A 325 -0.24 1.52 -28.00
C ALA A 325 -0.90 0.23 -27.52
N ILE A 326 -2.07 0.32 -26.88
CA ILE A 326 -2.89 -0.84 -26.48
C ILE A 326 -3.22 -1.73 -27.69
N ARG A 327 -3.49 -1.12 -28.86
CA ARG A 327 -3.76 -1.87 -30.11
C ARG A 327 -2.56 -2.63 -30.65
N ARG A 328 -1.37 -2.04 -30.61
CA ARG A 328 -0.15 -2.71 -31.06
C ARG A 328 0.15 -3.93 -30.21
N GLN A 329 0.01 -3.82 -28.87
CA GLN A 329 0.22 -4.94 -27.95
C GLN A 329 -0.84 -6.05 -28.10
N ALA A 330 -2.12 -5.69 -28.34
CA ALA A 330 -3.18 -6.68 -28.54
C ALA A 330 -3.08 -7.43 -29.88
N ALA A 331 -2.36 -6.88 -30.87
CA ALA A 331 -2.13 -7.53 -32.16
C ALA A 331 -0.98 -8.58 -32.12
N ASP A 332 -0.07 -8.44 -31.15
CA ASP A 332 1.10 -9.31 -31.01
C ASP A 332 0.84 -10.56 -30.13
N GLU A 333 -0.29 -10.62 -29.41
CA GLU A 333 -0.66 -11.75 -28.54
C GLU A 333 -1.83 -12.54 -29.12
N LEU A 334 -1.55 -13.66 -29.81
CA LEU A 334 -2.55 -14.65 -30.25
C LEU A 334 -3.00 -15.52 -29.05
N PRO A 335 -4.31 -15.78 -28.86
CA PRO A 335 -4.83 -16.54 -27.74
C PRO A 335 -4.71 -18.04 -27.95
N GLY A 336 -4.15 -18.74 -27.01
CA GLY A 336 -4.13 -20.19 -26.98
C GLY A 336 -4.12 -20.76 -25.57
N ASP A 337 -5.17 -20.68 -24.84
CA ASP A 337 -5.75 -21.58 -23.85
C ASP A 337 -6.66 -20.85 -22.84
N GLY A 338 -7.37 -21.60 -21.96
CA GLY A 338 -8.39 -21.09 -21.03
C GLY A 338 -7.92 -20.07 -19.95
N THR A 339 -6.69 -19.55 -20.04
CA THR A 339 -6.14 -18.47 -19.19
C THR A 339 -6.48 -17.07 -19.74
N ALA A 340 -7.12 -17.00 -20.92
CA ALA A 340 -7.39 -15.74 -21.65
C ALA A 340 -8.15 -14.67 -20.85
N LEU A 341 -9.01 -15.05 -19.89
CA LEU A 341 -9.80 -14.11 -19.07
C LEU A 341 -8.96 -13.39 -18.00
N TYR A 342 -7.96 -14.07 -17.40
CA TYR A 342 -7.02 -13.42 -16.48
C TYR A 342 -6.19 -12.34 -17.20
N HIS A 343 -5.75 -12.65 -18.40
CA HIS A 343 -4.99 -11.70 -19.21
C HIS A 343 -5.83 -10.49 -19.66
N GLU A 344 -7.15 -10.62 -19.75
CA GLU A 344 -8.03 -9.50 -20.15
C GLU A 344 -8.20 -8.49 -19.01
N ASP A 345 -8.48 -8.94 -17.76
CA ASP A 345 -8.63 -8.05 -16.61
C ASP A 345 -7.32 -7.32 -16.31
N ASP A 346 -6.19 -8.04 -16.33
CA ASP A 346 -4.86 -7.47 -16.14
C ASP A 346 -4.49 -6.45 -17.23
N ARG A 347 -4.82 -6.73 -18.50
CA ARG A 347 -4.61 -5.78 -19.60
C ARG A 347 -5.42 -4.50 -19.43
N LYS A 348 -6.69 -4.62 -19.06
CA LYS A 348 -7.56 -3.46 -18.79
C LYS A 348 -7.02 -2.64 -17.64
N PHE A 349 -6.59 -3.29 -16.55
CA PHE A 349 -5.98 -2.64 -15.41
C PHE A 349 -4.69 -1.90 -15.77
N LYS A 350 -3.76 -2.55 -16.46
CA LYS A 350 -2.51 -1.94 -16.93
C LYS A 350 -2.74 -0.73 -17.82
N ALA A 351 -3.75 -0.81 -18.72
CA ALA A 351 -4.13 0.32 -19.56
C ALA A 351 -4.66 1.49 -18.75
N ALA A 352 -5.53 1.21 -17.77
CA ALA A 352 -6.06 2.24 -16.88
C ALA A 352 -4.97 2.87 -16.01
N CYS A 353 -4.02 2.08 -15.51
CA CYS A 353 -2.85 2.58 -14.78
C CYS A 353 -2.02 3.54 -15.64
N ARG A 354 -1.64 3.15 -16.85
CA ARG A 354 -0.86 4.01 -17.74
C ARG A 354 -1.55 5.34 -18.01
N ILE A 355 -2.82 5.29 -18.41
CA ILE A 355 -3.60 6.49 -18.72
C ILE A 355 -3.77 7.36 -17.46
N GLY A 356 -4.20 6.79 -16.37
CA GLY A 356 -4.48 7.52 -15.13
C GLY A 356 -3.22 8.15 -14.53
N HIS A 357 -2.13 7.41 -14.48
CA HIS A 357 -0.85 7.90 -13.96
C HIS A 357 -0.26 9.00 -14.86
N GLN A 358 -0.27 8.81 -16.18
CA GLN A 358 0.27 9.79 -17.10
C GLN A 358 -0.53 11.10 -17.08
N LEU A 359 -1.87 11.01 -17.01
CA LEU A 359 -2.73 12.18 -16.88
C LEU A 359 -2.43 12.94 -15.58
N THR A 360 -2.30 12.23 -14.46
CA THR A 360 -2.01 12.83 -13.17
C THR A 360 -0.63 13.47 -13.16
N PHE A 361 0.37 12.80 -13.72
CA PHE A 361 1.73 13.32 -13.83
C PHE A 361 1.79 14.60 -14.66
N THR A 362 1.21 14.59 -15.86
CA THR A 362 1.14 15.77 -16.74
C THR A 362 0.44 16.95 -16.07
N PHE A 363 -0.61 16.67 -15.30
CA PHE A 363 -1.31 17.69 -14.53
C PHE A 363 -0.41 18.29 -13.43
N ILE A 364 0.28 17.46 -12.64
CA ILE A 364 1.19 17.93 -11.58
C ILE A 364 2.33 18.74 -12.16
N GLN A 365 2.89 18.34 -13.30
CA GLN A 365 3.92 19.12 -14.00
C GLN A 365 3.42 20.53 -14.34
N ARG A 366 2.26 20.61 -15.00
CA ARG A 366 1.67 21.92 -15.37
C ARG A 366 1.36 22.78 -14.14
N PHE A 367 0.88 22.17 -13.06
CA PHE A 367 0.61 22.87 -11.81
C PHE A 367 1.89 23.46 -11.20
N ILE A 368 2.98 22.69 -11.14
CA ILE A 368 4.29 23.18 -10.67
C ILE A 368 4.79 24.31 -11.55
N GLU A 369 4.75 24.15 -12.88
CA GLU A 369 5.17 25.20 -13.82
C GLU A 369 4.36 26.50 -13.66
N GLN A 370 3.06 26.41 -13.39
CA GLN A 370 2.20 27.59 -13.17
C GLN A 370 2.51 28.29 -11.86
N ILE A 371 2.77 27.55 -10.76
CA ILE A 371 3.22 28.12 -9.50
C ILE A 371 4.53 28.87 -9.69
N GLN A 372 5.50 28.30 -10.38
CA GLN A 372 6.80 28.91 -10.66
C GLN A 372 6.68 30.22 -11.47
N ARG A 373 5.65 30.33 -12.32
CA ARG A 373 5.34 31.56 -13.10
C ARG A 373 4.54 32.60 -12.33
N GLY A 374 4.18 32.34 -11.06
CA GLY A 374 3.49 33.31 -10.19
C GLY A 374 1.96 33.37 -10.38
N GLY A 375 1.36 32.44 -11.10
CA GLY A 375 -0.07 32.41 -11.41
C GLY A 375 -0.92 31.67 -10.34
N LEU A 376 -1.09 32.23 -9.14
CA LEU A 376 -1.88 31.61 -8.05
C LEU A 376 -3.36 31.37 -8.45
N ILE A 377 -3.98 32.29 -9.17
CA ILE A 377 -5.41 32.17 -9.58
C ILE A 377 -5.56 31.10 -10.68
N GLU A 378 -4.62 31.06 -11.63
CA GLU A 378 -4.58 30.06 -12.69
C GLU A 378 -4.25 28.67 -12.12
N SER A 379 -3.46 28.59 -11.06
CA SER A 379 -3.20 27.34 -10.32
C SER A 379 -4.46 26.79 -9.65
N ILE A 380 -5.32 27.62 -9.08
CA ILE A 380 -6.61 27.20 -8.49
C ILE A 380 -7.58 26.73 -9.58
N GLN A 381 -7.62 27.39 -10.75
CA GLN A 381 -8.41 26.94 -11.89
C GLN A 381 -7.91 25.58 -12.45
N SER A 382 -6.61 25.35 -12.41
CA SER A 382 -6.01 24.06 -12.77
C SER A 382 -6.44 22.94 -11.84
N PHE A 383 -6.66 23.21 -10.55
CA PHE A 383 -7.22 22.22 -9.62
C PHE A 383 -8.62 21.73 -10.04
N ALA A 384 -9.44 22.59 -10.62
CA ALA A 384 -10.74 22.19 -11.17
C ALA A 384 -10.61 21.23 -12.36
N SER A 385 -9.48 21.26 -13.09
CA SER A 385 -9.21 20.35 -14.20
C SER A 385 -8.76 18.94 -13.75
N LEU A 386 -8.48 18.72 -12.46
CA LEU A 386 -8.29 17.37 -11.87
C LEU A 386 -9.57 16.54 -11.82
N GLY A 387 -10.75 17.16 -11.94
CA GLY A 387 -12.03 16.47 -11.89
C GLY A 387 -12.08 15.23 -12.82
N PRO A 388 -11.74 15.33 -14.10
CA PRO A 388 -11.73 14.20 -15.02
C PRO A 388 -10.72 13.11 -14.65
N VAL A 389 -9.54 13.48 -14.13
CA VAL A 389 -8.50 12.52 -13.69
C VAL A 389 -8.95 11.79 -12.44
N ALA A 390 -9.46 12.53 -11.46
CA ALA A 390 -10.02 11.95 -10.23
C ALA A 390 -11.21 11.04 -10.55
N LEU A 391 -12.08 11.42 -11.48
CA LEU A 391 -13.20 10.60 -11.94
C LEU A 391 -12.71 9.33 -12.63
N GLY A 392 -11.63 9.41 -13.41
CA GLY A 392 -11.00 8.26 -14.07
C GLY A 392 -10.38 7.26 -13.11
N LEU A 393 -9.81 7.69 -11.99
CA LEU A 393 -9.21 6.81 -10.98
C LEU A 393 -10.22 6.35 -9.91
N ALA A 394 -11.32 7.09 -9.70
CA ALA A 394 -12.28 6.86 -8.63
C ALA A 394 -12.86 5.44 -8.57
N PRO A 395 -13.20 4.76 -9.68
CA PRO A 395 -13.68 3.39 -9.62
C PRO A 395 -12.67 2.42 -9.00
N TYR A 396 -11.37 2.55 -9.32
CA TYR A 396 -10.32 1.72 -8.70
C TYR A 396 -10.15 2.04 -7.21
N LEU A 397 -10.00 3.33 -6.86
CA LEU A 397 -9.86 3.74 -5.47
C LEU A 397 -11.07 3.31 -4.62
N THR A 398 -12.28 3.42 -5.19
CA THR A 398 -13.51 2.96 -4.55
C THR A 398 -13.49 1.45 -4.37
N ALA A 399 -13.16 0.69 -5.41
CA ALA A 399 -13.16 -0.77 -5.36
C ALA A 399 -12.17 -1.31 -4.31
N PHE A 400 -10.92 -0.84 -4.32
CA PHE A 400 -9.93 -1.22 -3.31
C PHE A 400 -10.39 -0.84 -1.88
N SER A 401 -10.93 0.37 -1.70
CA SER A 401 -11.43 0.80 -0.39
C SER A 401 -12.60 -0.05 0.11
N VAL A 402 -13.57 -0.37 -0.76
CA VAL A 402 -14.77 -1.14 -0.41
C VAL A 402 -14.42 -2.59 -0.08
N GLN A 403 -13.53 -3.22 -0.85
CA GLN A 403 -13.12 -4.59 -0.64
C GLN A 403 -12.36 -4.80 0.69
N HIS A 404 -11.72 -3.75 1.22
CA HIS A 404 -10.93 -3.82 2.46
C HIS A 404 -11.55 -3.05 3.64
N LYS A 405 -12.74 -2.45 3.50
CA LYS A 405 -13.36 -1.64 4.55
C LYS A 405 -13.63 -2.41 5.85
N ASP A 406 -13.93 -3.71 5.75
CA ASP A 406 -14.40 -4.55 6.84
C ASP A 406 -13.29 -5.38 7.53
N GLU A 407 -12.02 -5.10 7.26
CA GLU A 407 -10.86 -5.85 7.77
C GLU A 407 -10.82 -6.00 9.31
N LYS A 408 -11.21 -4.95 10.04
CA LYS A 408 -11.28 -5.00 11.50
C LYS A 408 -12.37 -5.96 11.95
N PHE A 409 -13.54 -5.86 11.36
CA PHE A 409 -14.68 -6.73 11.65
C PHE A 409 -14.38 -8.22 11.32
N LEU A 410 -13.76 -8.48 10.16
CA LEU A 410 -13.38 -9.84 9.79
C LEU A 410 -12.41 -10.47 10.80
N ARG A 411 -11.47 -9.68 11.35
CA ARG A 411 -10.56 -10.15 12.41
C ARG A 411 -11.29 -10.41 13.72
N GLU A 412 -12.25 -9.58 14.10
CA GLU A 412 -13.07 -9.77 15.29
C GLU A 412 -13.92 -11.04 15.17
N VAL A 413 -14.56 -11.28 14.03
CA VAL A 413 -15.27 -12.53 13.75
C VAL A 413 -14.32 -13.73 13.82
N ALA A 414 -13.18 -13.65 13.14
CA ALA A 414 -12.22 -14.75 13.13
C ALA A 414 -11.70 -15.09 14.55
N ALA A 415 -11.53 -14.10 15.42
CA ALA A 415 -11.10 -14.33 16.82
C ALA A 415 -12.15 -15.07 17.68
N ASN A 416 -13.43 -15.02 17.27
CA ASN A 416 -14.54 -15.63 18.05
C ASN A 416 -14.82 -17.08 17.67
N PHE A 417 -14.26 -17.58 16.56
CA PHE A 417 -14.57 -18.93 16.07
C PHE A 417 -13.32 -19.81 15.98
N PRO A 418 -13.42 -21.10 16.36
CA PRO A 418 -12.32 -22.04 16.24
C PRO A 418 -12.00 -22.37 14.77
N GLY A 419 -10.76 -22.75 14.49
CA GLY A 419 -10.29 -23.12 13.16
C GLY A 419 -9.99 -21.97 12.21
N THR A 420 -10.18 -20.72 12.67
CA THR A 420 -9.95 -19.49 11.90
C THR A 420 -8.63 -18.81 12.24
N GLU A 421 -7.78 -19.43 13.09
CA GLU A 421 -6.55 -18.83 13.61
C GLU A 421 -5.59 -18.39 12.47
N LYS A 422 -5.53 -19.20 11.41
CA LYS A 422 -4.73 -18.85 10.22
C LYS A 422 -5.27 -17.67 9.44
N LEU A 423 -6.56 -17.37 9.58
CA LEU A 423 -7.23 -16.23 8.92
C LEU A 423 -7.22 -14.95 9.77
N THR A 424 -6.97 -15.10 11.10
CA THR A 424 -6.73 -13.94 11.99
C THR A 424 -5.35 -13.34 11.79
N HIS A 425 -4.38 -14.21 11.53
CA HIS A 425 -3.03 -13.79 11.20
C HIS A 425 -2.96 -13.63 9.69
N ARG A 426 -2.68 -12.45 9.25
CA ARG A 426 -2.21 -12.21 7.90
C ARG A 426 -0.90 -12.98 7.69
N SER A 427 -0.45 -13.07 6.47
CA SER A 427 0.75 -13.78 6.05
C SER A 427 2.02 -13.46 6.86
N GLY A 428 2.02 -12.36 7.62
CA GLY A 428 3.20 -11.80 8.28
C GLY A 428 4.14 -11.08 7.31
N LYS A 429 3.74 -10.97 6.05
CA LYS A 429 4.51 -10.30 5.00
C LYS A 429 4.54 -8.80 5.21
N ARG A 430 5.72 -8.23 5.07
CA ARG A 430 5.96 -6.78 5.24
C ARG A 430 6.57 -6.18 3.98
N ALA A 431 6.16 -4.97 3.66
CA ALA A 431 6.74 -4.17 2.60
C ALA A 431 7.43 -2.93 3.18
N TRP A 432 8.71 -2.76 2.88
CA TRP A 432 9.50 -1.63 3.36
C TRP A 432 9.76 -0.63 2.25
N PHE A 433 9.03 0.47 2.27
CA PHE A 433 9.09 1.52 1.25
C PHE A 433 10.16 2.57 1.55
N THR A 434 10.92 2.93 0.51
CA THR A 434 11.96 3.96 0.59
C THR A 434 12.12 4.70 -0.73
N ASP A 435 12.39 6.01 -0.65
CA ASP A 435 12.72 6.88 -1.79
C ASP A 435 14.22 6.86 -2.13
N THR A 436 15.09 6.42 -1.21
CA THR A 436 16.55 6.68 -1.25
C THR A 436 17.40 5.41 -1.38
N PHE A 437 16.93 4.37 -2.06
CA PHE A 437 17.62 3.07 -2.06
C PHE A 437 18.99 3.06 -2.77
N ASN A 438 19.21 3.93 -3.74
CA ASN A 438 20.49 4.04 -4.47
C ASN A 438 21.42 5.11 -3.89
N ASP A 439 20.99 5.85 -2.88
CA ASP A 439 21.80 6.89 -2.26
C ASP A 439 22.86 6.26 -1.35
N MET A 440 23.95 6.98 -1.20
CA MET A 440 25.00 6.61 -0.25
C MET A 440 24.82 7.34 1.07
N ASN A 441 23.91 6.82 1.91
CA ASN A 441 23.62 7.41 3.20
C ASN A 441 23.31 6.35 4.27
N GLY A 442 23.27 6.78 5.54
CA GLY A 442 23.02 5.90 6.68
C GLY A 442 21.64 5.21 6.67
N VAL A 443 20.66 5.77 5.94
CA VAL A 443 19.32 5.19 5.78
C VAL A 443 19.41 3.92 4.94
N VAL A 444 20.06 4.01 3.78
CA VAL A 444 20.24 2.87 2.86
C VAL A 444 21.03 1.75 3.52
N ASN A 445 22.13 2.09 4.26
CA ASN A 445 22.90 1.10 4.99
C ASN A 445 22.04 0.36 6.02
N THR A 446 21.17 1.05 6.74
CA THR A 446 20.22 0.46 7.69
C THR A 446 19.24 -0.49 7.00
N ILE A 447 18.65 -0.05 5.88
CA ILE A 447 17.68 -0.86 5.12
C ILE A 447 18.36 -2.12 4.58
N ARG A 448 19.53 -1.99 3.96
CA ARG A 448 20.29 -3.13 3.41
C ARG A 448 20.71 -4.12 4.49
N SER A 449 21.20 -3.66 5.63
CA SER A 449 21.61 -4.53 6.74
C SER A 449 20.43 -5.30 7.32
N LEU A 450 19.33 -4.62 7.64
CA LEU A 450 18.15 -5.26 8.22
C LEU A 450 17.40 -6.15 7.22
N ALA A 451 17.27 -5.74 5.96
CA ALA A 451 16.62 -6.56 4.93
C ALA A 451 17.44 -7.81 4.60
N SER A 452 18.78 -7.71 4.51
CA SER A 452 19.66 -8.87 4.32
C SER A 452 19.57 -9.84 5.50
N LEU A 453 19.59 -9.33 6.73
CA LEU A 453 19.45 -10.14 7.93
C LEU A 453 18.05 -10.79 8.01
N ALA A 454 16.99 -10.04 7.74
CA ALA A 454 15.63 -10.56 7.69
C ALA A 454 15.50 -11.72 6.68
N HIS A 455 16.11 -11.56 5.50
CA HIS A 455 16.12 -12.61 4.48
C HIS A 455 16.89 -13.87 4.93
N LYS A 456 18.05 -13.69 5.58
CA LYS A 456 18.82 -14.81 6.16
C LYS A 456 18.05 -15.55 7.25
N GLU A 457 17.25 -14.83 8.05
CA GLU A 457 16.40 -15.42 9.09
C GLU A 457 15.07 -15.98 8.56
N GLY A 458 14.82 -15.93 7.24
CA GLY A 458 13.58 -16.41 6.62
C GLY A 458 12.34 -15.56 6.96
N ARG A 459 12.51 -14.29 7.31
CA ARG A 459 11.40 -13.37 7.55
C ARG A 459 10.88 -12.83 6.22
N GLU A 460 9.57 -12.77 6.09
CA GLU A 460 8.84 -12.27 4.93
C GLU A 460 8.89 -10.73 4.84
N LEU A 461 10.02 -10.17 4.42
CA LEU A 461 10.26 -8.75 4.24
C LEU A 461 10.72 -8.44 2.82
N THR A 462 9.96 -7.60 2.10
CA THR A 462 10.30 -7.11 0.77
C THR A 462 10.56 -5.60 0.81
N VAL A 463 11.71 -5.15 0.32
CA VAL A 463 11.97 -3.72 0.15
C VAL A 463 11.28 -3.25 -1.13
N ALA A 464 10.52 -2.16 -1.04
CA ALA A 464 9.79 -1.56 -2.15
C ALA A 464 10.38 -0.18 -2.49
N THR A 465 10.71 0.04 -3.75
CA THR A 465 11.30 1.29 -4.23
C THR A 465 10.76 1.68 -5.60
N CYS A 466 11.04 2.89 -6.05
CA CYS A 466 10.61 3.40 -7.33
C CYS A 466 11.81 4.01 -8.08
N LEU A 467 12.47 3.19 -8.87
CA LEU A 467 13.70 3.56 -9.58
C LEU A 467 13.57 3.24 -11.08
N PRO A 468 14.28 3.97 -11.97
CA PRO A 468 14.31 3.68 -13.40
C PRO A 468 14.72 2.23 -13.70
N GLU A 469 15.70 1.71 -12.95
CA GLU A 469 16.19 0.34 -13.06
C GLU A 469 16.09 -0.37 -11.70
N LYS A 470 15.86 -1.70 -11.75
CA LYS A 470 15.79 -2.50 -10.54
C LYS A 470 17.17 -2.59 -9.89
N PRO A 471 17.33 -2.19 -8.63
CA PRO A 471 18.62 -2.25 -7.94
C PRO A 471 19.05 -3.70 -7.64
N GLU A 472 20.34 -3.92 -7.61
CA GLU A 472 20.90 -5.20 -7.16
C GLU A 472 20.86 -5.30 -5.63
N ALA A 473 20.41 -6.46 -5.14
CA ALA A 473 20.34 -6.76 -3.72
C ALA A 473 20.34 -8.28 -3.49
N ASN A 474 20.82 -8.71 -2.32
CA ASN A 474 20.82 -10.12 -1.87
C ASN A 474 19.58 -10.50 -1.04
N PHE A 475 18.51 -9.72 -1.14
CA PHE A 475 17.22 -9.88 -0.49
C PHE A 475 16.08 -9.44 -1.44
N PRO A 476 14.81 -9.78 -1.14
CA PRO A 476 13.69 -9.44 -2.00
C PRO A 476 13.52 -7.92 -2.18
N VAL A 477 13.52 -7.47 -3.44
CA VAL A 477 13.25 -6.08 -3.81
C VAL A 477 12.16 -6.03 -4.87
N LYS A 478 11.10 -5.29 -4.59
CA LYS A 478 10.08 -4.86 -5.56
C LYS A 478 10.43 -3.45 -6.05
N ASN A 479 10.79 -3.34 -7.31
CA ASN A 479 10.98 -2.03 -7.93
C ASN A 479 9.75 -1.66 -8.76
N PHE A 480 9.18 -0.48 -8.51
CA PHE A 480 8.18 0.14 -9.36
C PHE A 480 8.87 1.08 -10.34
N LYS A 481 8.43 1.06 -11.60
CA LYS A 481 8.98 1.99 -12.58
C LYS A 481 8.34 3.37 -12.38
N PRO A 482 9.11 4.45 -12.26
CA PRO A 482 8.56 5.80 -12.15
C PRO A 482 7.65 6.13 -13.35
N VAL A 483 6.54 6.79 -13.09
CA VAL A 483 5.68 7.38 -14.14
C VAL A 483 6.40 8.58 -14.78
N GLY A 484 7.16 9.32 -13.97
CA GLY A 484 7.99 10.43 -14.38
C GLY A 484 8.81 10.97 -13.21
N THR A 485 9.61 11.99 -13.47
CA THR A 485 10.49 12.62 -12.47
C THR A 485 10.32 14.14 -12.48
N PHE A 486 10.62 14.77 -11.34
CA PHE A 486 10.63 16.22 -11.15
C PHE A 486 12.01 16.63 -10.65
N PRO A 487 12.74 17.52 -11.34
CA PRO A 487 14.00 18.05 -10.83
C PRO A 487 13.74 18.94 -9.61
N LEU A 488 14.57 18.80 -8.58
CA LEU A 488 14.56 19.70 -7.44
C LEU A 488 15.44 20.92 -7.77
N PRO A 489 14.90 22.15 -7.79
CA PRO A 489 15.62 23.34 -8.25
C PRO A 489 16.93 23.62 -7.49
N GLU A 490 16.99 23.26 -6.21
CA GLU A 490 18.14 23.48 -5.32
C GLU A 490 19.08 22.26 -5.19
N TYR A 491 18.70 21.14 -5.82
CA TYR A 491 19.44 19.87 -5.80
C TYR A 491 19.61 19.33 -7.21
N ASN A 492 20.61 19.82 -7.91
CA ASN A 492 20.89 19.45 -9.31
C ASN A 492 21.17 17.94 -9.53
N HIS A 493 21.26 17.15 -8.46
CA HIS A 493 21.53 15.70 -8.53
C HIS A 493 20.44 14.81 -7.93
N GLN A 494 19.33 15.37 -7.45
CA GLN A 494 18.22 14.60 -6.92
C GLN A 494 16.92 14.92 -7.67
N GLU A 495 16.31 13.87 -8.22
CA GLU A 495 15.00 13.93 -8.84
C GLU A 495 13.95 13.32 -7.91
N LEU A 496 12.83 14.01 -7.75
CA LEU A 496 11.65 13.43 -7.11
C LEU A 496 10.92 12.55 -8.12
N VAL A 497 10.70 11.31 -7.78
CA VAL A 497 9.97 10.37 -8.64
C VAL A 497 8.45 10.47 -8.42
N TYR A 498 7.66 10.28 -9.47
CA TYR A 498 6.23 10.09 -9.37
C TYR A 498 5.90 8.59 -9.41
N PRO A 499 5.52 7.97 -8.26
CA PRO A 499 5.29 6.54 -8.19
C PRO A 499 3.92 6.12 -8.75
N PRO A 500 3.79 4.90 -9.32
CA PRO A 500 2.55 4.38 -9.90
C PRO A 500 1.59 3.86 -8.81
N LEU A 501 0.80 4.74 -8.22
CA LEU A 501 -0.04 4.45 -7.04
C LEU A 501 -0.95 3.22 -7.21
N LEU A 502 -1.65 3.08 -8.33
CA LEU A 502 -2.56 1.93 -8.53
C LEU A 502 -1.80 0.60 -8.62
N GLU A 503 -0.61 0.59 -9.22
CA GLU A 503 0.23 -0.62 -9.28
C GLU A 503 0.75 -0.99 -7.89
N ILE A 504 1.09 0.02 -7.06
CA ILE A 504 1.49 -0.19 -5.65
C ILE A 504 0.33 -0.82 -4.87
N ILE A 505 -0.89 -0.26 -4.99
CA ILE A 505 -2.08 -0.78 -4.29
C ILE A 505 -2.36 -2.22 -4.71
N ASN A 506 -2.37 -2.51 -6.00
CA ASN A 506 -2.64 -3.85 -6.53
C ASN A 506 -1.59 -4.87 -6.08
N TRP A 507 -0.30 -4.50 -6.14
CA TRP A 507 0.78 -5.37 -5.67
C TRP A 507 0.67 -5.69 -4.18
N LEU A 508 0.30 -4.71 -3.35
CA LEU A 508 0.11 -4.92 -1.90
C LEU A 508 -1.05 -5.88 -1.61
N GLU A 509 -2.12 -5.82 -2.41
CA GLU A 509 -3.26 -6.74 -2.32
C GLU A 509 -2.88 -8.15 -2.80
N GLU A 510 -2.27 -8.28 -3.98
CA GLU A 510 -1.87 -9.57 -4.58
C GLU A 510 -0.85 -10.33 -3.73
N GLU A 511 0.12 -9.62 -3.15
CA GLU A 511 1.12 -10.21 -2.25
C GLU A 511 0.59 -10.45 -0.83
N GLU A 512 -0.63 -10.03 -0.53
CA GLU A 512 -1.23 -10.12 0.80
C GLU A 512 -0.36 -9.47 1.90
N ILE A 513 0.18 -8.27 1.62
CA ILE A 513 1.01 -7.54 2.58
C ILE A 513 0.18 -7.13 3.81
N ASP A 514 0.75 -7.34 4.98
CA ASP A 514 0.11 -7.07 6.27
C ASP A 514 0.48 -5.74 6.88
N GLU A 515 1.75 -5.39 6.77
CA GLU A 515 2.32 -4.20 7.36
C GLU A 515 3.23 -3.49 6.37
N ILE A 516 3.11 -2.17 6.32
CA ILE A 516 4.00 -1.30 5.56
C ILE A 516 4.94 -0.60 6.51
N ILE A 517 6.23 -0.58 6.16
CA ILE A 517 7.27 0.21 6.82
C ILE A 517 7.66 1.32 5.85
N ILE A 518 7.72 2.57 6.33
CA ILE A 518 8.08 3.73 5.52
C ILE A 518 9.31 4.41 6.13
N SER A 519 10.39 4.51 5.35
CA SER A 519 11.64 5.13 5.78
C SER A 519 11.72 6.63 5.51
N THR A 520 11.02 7.11 4.48
CA THR A 520 11.15 8.48 4.01
C THR A 520 9.79 9.08 3.73
N PRO A 521 9.55 10.35 4.09
CA PRO A 521 8.30 11.06 3.79
C PRO A 521 8.30 11.65 2.37
N GLY A 522 8.95 10.99 1.43
CA GLY A 522 9.00 11.36 0.02
C GLY A 522 7.80 10.85 -0.77
N PRO A 523 7.80 11.00 -2.11
CA PRO A 523 6.70 10.58 -2.97
C PRO A 523 6.35 9.08 -2.87
N VAL A 524 7.37 8.21 -2.73
CA VAL A 524 7.17 6.75 -2.55
C VAL A 524 6.53 6.48 -1.19
N GLY A 525 6.99 7.16 -0.13
CA GLY A 525 6.40 7.08 1.20
C GLY A 525 4.94 7.56 1.23
N LEU A 526 4.63 8.65 0.54
CA LEU A 526 3.25 9.17 0.40
C LEU A 526 2.33 8.19 -0.33
N ALA A 527 2.81 7.60 -1.43
CA ALA A 527 2.04 6.61 -2.18
C ALA A 527 1.79 5.35 -1.33
N ALA A 528 2.81 4.90 -0.57
CA ALA A 528 2.68 3.78 0.36
C ALA A 528 1.66 4.07 1.48
N LEU A 529 1.69 5.27 2.07
CA LEU A 529 0.71 5.69 3.08
C LEU A 529 -0.71 5.73 2.52
N ALA A 530 -0.90 6.29 1.32
CA ALA A 530 -2.20 6.33 0.65
C ALA A 530 -2.73 4.92 0.36
N ALA A 531 -1.88 4.03 -0.17
CA ALA A 531 -2.21 2.63 -0.41
C ALA A 531 -2.60 1.89 0.88
N ALA A 532 -1.82 2.07 1.95
CA ALA A 532 -2.11 1.47 3.25
C ALA A 532 -3.46 1.91 3.83
N ARG A 533 -3.81 3.18 3.69
CA ARG A 533 -5.10 3.71 4.16
C ARG A 533 -6.28 3.14 3.38
N LEU A 534 -6.13 2.94 2.06
CA LEU A 534 -7.14 2.28 1.23
C LEU A 534 -7.33 0.81 1.60
N LEU A 535 -6.23 0.08 1.77
CA LEU A 535 -6.23 -1.36 2.07
C LEU A 535 -6.36 -1.67 3.57
N LYS A 536 -6.46 -0.66 4.45
CA LYS A 536 -6.53 -0.81 5.92
C LYS A 536 -5.36 -1.60 6.49
N LEU A 537 -4.15 -1.38 5.95
CA LEU A 537 -2.92 -2.00 6.43
C LEU A 537 -2.35 -1.23 7.63
N LYS A 538 -1.59 -1.94 8.46
CA LYS A 538 -0.78 -1.31 9.50
C LYS A 538 0.40 -0.57 8.87
N VAL A 539 0.71 0.61 9.41
CA VAL A 539 1.81 1.43 8.90
C VAL A 539 2.76 1.82 10.01
N ARG A 540 4.02 1.49 9.84
CA ARG A 540 5.12 1.90 10.71
C ARG A 540 6.02 2.87 9.96
N GLY A 541 6.37 3.98 10.58
CA GLY A 541 7.38 4.90 10.10
C GLY A 541 8.71 4.74 10.80
N ILE A 542 9.78 5.08 10.11
CA ILE A 542 11.09 5.23 10.72
C ILE A 542 11.57 6.65 10.46
N TYR A 543 11.76 7.42 11.54
CA TYR A 543 12.30 8.77 11.47
C TYR A 543 13.83 8.71 11.36
N HIS A 544 14.34 8.81 10.15
CA HIS A 544 15.79 8.69 9.89
C HIS A 544 16.51 10.04 9.85
N THR A 545 15.86 11.07 9.30
CA THR A 545 16.49 12.34 8.93
C THR A 545 15.66 13.50 9.43
N ASP A 546 16.31 14.45 10.04
CA ASP A 546 15.72 15.74 10.44
C ASP A 546 15.65 16.67 9.21
N PHE A 547 14.67 16.45 8.35
CA PHE A 547 14.46 17.26 7.15
C PHE A 547 14.23 18.75 7.44
N PRO A 548 13.47 19.17 8.48
CA PRO A 548 13.30 20.58 8.79
C PRO A 548 14.61 21.29 9.07
N GLN A 549 15.45 20.70 9.93
CA GLN A 549 16.76 21.26 10.25
C GLN A 549 17.68 21.29 9.00
N TYR A 550 17.58 20.24 8.17
CA TYR A 550 18.33 20.18 6.93
C TYR A 550 17.91 21.30 5.94
N ILE A 551 16.61 21.53 5.76
CA ILE A 551 16.08 22.62 4.93
C ILE A 551 16.51 23.99 5.46
N ARG A 552 16.49 24.20 6.78
CA ARG A 552 16.98 25.44 7.38
C ARG A 552 18.44 25.71 7.04
N HIS A 553 19.31 24.69 7.13
CA HIS A 553 20.73 24.86 6.80
C HIS A 553 20.97 25.16 5.31
N LEU A 554 20.09 24.69 4.43
CA LEU A 554 20.22 24.91 2.99
C LEU A 554 19.66 26.24 2.52
N SER A 555 18.44 26.55 2.97
CA SER A 555 17.71 27.74 2.49
C SER A 555 17.99 28.99 3.34
N GLY A 556 18.39 28.82 4.60
CA GLY A 556 18.44 29.92 5.58
C GLY A 556 17.08 30.51 5.94
N ASP A 557 15.97 29.91 5.49
CA ASP A 557 14.62 30.43 5.60
C ASP A 557 13.83 29.71 6.71
N GLU A 558 13.44 30.44 7.75
CA GLU A 558 12.66 29.95 8.88
C GLU A 558 11.23 29.55 8.48
N GLN A 559 10.64 30.18 7.46
CA GLN A 559 9.29 29.85 7.00
C GLN A 559 9.28 28.48 6.29
N MET A 560 10.33 28.18 5.54
CA MET A 560 10.50 26.86 4.91
C MET A 560 10.73 25.76 5.95
N GLU A 561 11.47 26.05 7.03
CA GLU A 561 11.61 25.13 8.16
C GLU A 561 10.25 24.83 8.81
N ASP A 562 9.44 25.86 9.12
CA ASP A 562 8.12 25.69 9.74
C ASP A 562 7.16 24.92 8.82
N LEU A 563 7.14 25.21 7.52
CA LEU A 563 6.35 24.45 6.55
C LEU A 563 6.75 22.97 6.51
N THR A 564 8.06 22.71 6.54
CA THR A 564 8.60 21.35 6.57
C THR A 564 8.18 20.63 7.85
N TRP A 565 8.23 21.30 9.02
CA TRP A 565 7.73 20.73 10.28
C TRP A 565 6.25 20.37 10.22
N ARG A 566 5.39 21.24 9.67
CA ARG A 566 3.95 20.95 9.48
C ARG A 566 3.73 19.74 8.58
N TYR A 567 4.49 19.65 7.49
CA TYR A 567 4.45 18.48 6.60
C TYR A 567 4.88 17.20 7.31
N MET A 568 6.01 17.22 8.01
CA MET A 568 6.54 16.08 8.74
C MET A 568 5.55 15.61 9.82
N THR A 569 5.00 16.53 10.61
CA THR A 569 4.00 16.21 11.63
C THR A 569 2.76 15.58 10.98
N TRP A 570 2.22 16.20 9.95
CA TRP A 570 1.07 15.66 9.23
C TRP A 570 1.33 14.25 8.68
N PHE A 571 2.48 14.02 8.06
CA PHE A 571 2.85 12.74 7.49
C PHE A 571 2.99 11.65 8.55
N TYR A 572 3.82 11.89 9.56
CA TYR A 572 4.11 10.89 10.59
C TYR A 572 2.91 10.64 11.53
N GLU A 573 2.11 11.65 11.84
CA GLU A 573 0.85 11.47 12.57
C GLU A 573 -0.18 10.64 11.78
N GLY A 574 -0.02 10.55 10.48
CA GLY A 574 -0.75 9.62 9.63
C GLY A 574 -0.36 8.15 9.82
N LEU A 575 0.69 7.81 10.60
CA LEU A 575 1.19 6.45 10.81
C LEU A 575 0.67 5.87 12.14
N ASP A 576 0.72 4.54 12.27
CA ASP A 576 0.27 3.87 13.49
C ASP A 576 1.37 3.82 14.56
N ARG A 577 2.63 3.67 14.16
CA ARG A 577 3.82 3.71 15.02
C ARG A 577 5.00 4.37 14.32
N ILE A 578 5.86 5.02 15.10
CA ILE A 578 7.01 5.77 14.59
C ILE A 578 8.25 5.36 15.38
N ALA A 579 9.19 4.74 14.68
CA ALA A 579 10.50 4.42 15.24
C ALA A 579 11.42 5.66 15.15
N VAL A 580 12.07 6.00 16.24
CA VAL A 580 13.05 7.09 16.32
C VAL A 580 14.41 6.56 16.75
N PRO A 581 15.51 7.20 16.33
CA PRO A 581 16.84 6.64 16.56
C PRO A 581 17.34 6.74 18.01
N SER A 582 16.83 7.70 18.79
CA SER A 582 17.32 7.99 20.14
C SER A 582 16.23 8.54 21.05
N GLN A 583 16.45 8.50 22.37
CA GLN A 583 15.53 9.06 23.36
C GLN A 583 15.44 10.58 23.25
N THR A 584 16.56 11.26 23.01
CA THR A 584 16.59 12.71 22.81
C THR A 584 15.70 13.12 21.63
N TYR A 585 15.80 12.40 20.51
CA TYR A 585 14.93 12.67 19.35
C TYR A 585 13.46 12.40 19.62
N LEU A 586 13.16 11.36 20.41
CA LEU A 586 11.81 11.07 20.83
C LEU A 586 11.21 12.26 21.60
N GLU A 587 11.95 12.80 22.56
CA GLU A 587 11.53 13.94 23.37
C GLU A 587 11.35 15.20 22.54
N GLN A 588 12.28 15.48 21.63
CA GLN A 588 12.18 16.59 20.69
C GLN A 588 10.94 16.51 19.80
N LEU A 589 10.60 15.33 19.28
CA LEU A 589 9.40 15.15 18.49
C LEU A 589 8.12 15.34 19.29
N VAL A 590 8.10 14.90 20.55
CA VAL A 590 6.96 15.16 21.47
C VAL A 590 6.78 16.65 21.71
N GLU A 591 7.87 17.42 21.94
CA GLU A 591 7.83 18.87 22.07
C GLU A 591 7.32 19.57 20.78
N ARG A 592 7.55 18.96 19.62
CA ARG A 592 7.04 19.41 18.32
C ARG A 592 5.61 18.99 18.01
N GLY A 593 4.93 18.31 18.94
CA GLY A 593 3.51 17.94 18.85
C GLY A 593 3.22 16.54 18.29
N PHE A 594 4.22 15.66 18.22
CA PHE A 594 3.98 14.25 17.89
C PHE A 594 3.33 13.50 19.05
N THR A 595 2.43 12.59 18.75
CA THR A 595 1.73 11.76 19.74
C THR A 595 2.70 10.76 20.40
N ARG A 596 2.95 10.92 21.72
CA ARG A 596 3.94 10.14 22.48
C ARG A 596 3.76 8.64 22.36
N GLU A 597 2.53 8.16 22.38
CA GLU A 597 2.14 6.75 22.33
C GLU A 597 2.50 6.06 21.02
N LYS A 598 2.67 6.82 19.94
CA LYS A 598 3.10 6.31 18.63
C LYS A 598 4.61 6.14 18.53
N LEU A 599 5.37 6.90 19.34
CA LEU A 599 6.82 6.97 19.28
C LEU A 599 7.48 5.85 20.10
N TYR A 600 8.51 5.22 19.54
CA TYR A 600 9.38 4.30 20.27
C TYR A 600 10.81 4.39 19.76
N VAL A 601 11.79 4.14 20.66
CA VAL A 601 13.20 4.16 20.28
C VAL A 601 13.56 2.85 19.60
N MET A 602 14.10 2.93 18.38
CA MET A 602 14.70 1.83 17.63
C MET A 602 16.16 2.19 17.32
N PRO A 603 17.10 1.72 18.13
CA PRO A 603 18.52 2.03 17.94
C PRO A 603 19.05 1.42 16.64
N ARG A 604 20.25 1.81 16.26
CA ARG A 604 20.93 1.24 15.10
C ARG A 604 21.84 0.11 15.52
N GLY A 605 22.06 -0.81 14.57
CA GLY A 605 23.08 -1.83 14.70
C GLY A 605 24.40 -1.43 14.04
N VAL A 606 25.44 -2.17 14.36
CA VAL A 606 26.75 -2.08 13.70
C VAL A 606 27.23 -3.49 13.31
N ASP A 607 27.93 -3.57 12.21
CA ASP A 607 28.55 -4.80 11.72
C ASP A 607 29.88 -5.03 12.46
N LEU A 608 29.85 -5.94 13.44
CA LEU A 608 31.02 -6.26 14.28
C LEU A 608 32.05 -7.15 13.57
N GLU A 609 31.71 -7.79 12.46
CA GLU A 609 32.67 -8.57 11.64
C GLU A 609 33.44 -7.61 10.74
N ARG A 610 32.79 -6.66 10.15
CA ARG A 610 33.41 -5.65 9.31
C ARG A 610 34.21 -4.65 10.11
N PHE A 611 33.65 -4.10 11.19
CA PHE A 611 34.32 -3.13 12.07
C PHE A 611 34.80 -3.83 13.35
N SER A 612 36.10 -4.08 13.44
CA SER A 612 36.72 -4.82 14.55
C SER A 612 38.10 -4.24 14.85
N PRO A 613 38.54 -4.25 16.12
CA PRO A 613 39.90 -3.91 16.48
C PRO A 613 40.95 -4.81 15.81
N GLU A 614 40.56 -6.01 15.41
CA GLU A 614 41.44 -6.98 14.75
C GLU A 614 41.86 -6.54 13.34
N LYS A 615 41.16 -5.61 12.75
CA LYS A 615 41.51 -4.98 11.47
C LYS A 615 42.65 -3.97 11.56
N ARG A 616 43.19 -3.72 12.77
CA ARG A 616 44.29 -2.79 12.96
C ARG A 616 45.54 -3.19 12.20
N ASP A 617 46.03 -2.30 11.35
CA ASP A 617 47.29 -2.43 10.64
C ASP A 617 48.18 -1.22 10.98
N GLU A 618 49.31 -1.44 11.65
CA GLU A 618 50.22 -0.37 12.05
C GLU A 618 50.86 0.35 10.85
N ASN A 619 50.89 -0.30 9.68
CA ASN A 619 51.43 0.26 8.45
C ASN A 619 50.37 0.96 7.58
N PHE A 620 49.09 0.80 7.88
CA PHE A 620 47.99 1.33 7.06
C PHE A 620 48.18 2.81 6.69
N TRP A 621 48.54 3.64 7.65
CA TRP A 621 48.71 5.08 7.43
C TRP A 621 50.04 5.47 6.74
N LYS A 622 50.98 4.55 6.57
CA LYS A 622 52.23 4.82 5.83
C LYS A 622 51.98 5.13 4.35
N GLN A 623 50.98 4.54 3.74
CA GLN A 623 50.63 4.81 2.35
C GLN A 623 50.20 6.28 2.13
N PHE A 624 49.74 6.94 3.19
CA PHE A 624 49.40 8.37 3.21
C PHE A 624 50.49 9.27 3.76
N GLY A 625 51.70 8.73 3.91
CA GLY A 625 52.91 9.47 4.40
C GLY A 625 52.94 9.69 5.93
N LEU A 626 52.06 9.02 6.70
CA LEU A 626 51.93 9.19 8.14
C LEU A 626 52.69 8.10 8.91
N ASN A 627 53.63 8.49 9.79
CA ASN A 627 54.45 7.58 10.58
C ASN A 627 54.31 7.85 12.09
N GLY A 628 54.03 6.82 12.88
CA GLY A 628 54.23 6.75 14.32
C GLY A 628 53.58 7.74 15.27
N THR A 629 52.79 8.71 14.78
CA THR A 629 52.14 9.76 15.56
C THR A 629 50.70 9.37 15.96
N PHE A 630 50.21 9.97 17.03
CA PHE A 630 48.81 9.79 17.45
C PHE A 630 47.82 10.33 16.39
N LYS A 631 46.79 9.55 16.10
CA LYS A 631 45.87 9.83 14.98
C LYS A 631 44.46 10.10 15.49
N PHE A 632 43.98 11.30 15.31
CA PHE A 632 42.58 11.64 15.35
C PHE A 632 41.97 11.37 13.99
N PHE A 633 40.80 10.71 13.99
CA PHE A 633 40.11 10.29 12.76
C PHE A 633 38.69 10.82 12.70
N TYR A 634 38.31 11.33 11.55
CA TYR A 634 36.93 11.63 11.17
C TYR A 634 36.56 10.81 9.93
N ALA A 635 35.36 10.27 9.89
CA ALA A 635 34.81 9.65 8.70
C ALA A 635 33.35 10.07 8.50
N GLY A 636 33.01 10.54 7.31
CA GLY A 636 31.69 10.99 6.97
C GLY A 636 31.64 11.99 5.83
N ARG A 637 30.44 12.44 5.49
CA ARG A 637 30.25 13.48 4.47
C ARG A 637 30.91 14.79 4.91
N ILE A 638 31.62 15.41 3.98
CA ILE A 638 32.29 16.71 4.23
C ILE A 638 31.35 17.84 3.76
N SER A 639 30.60 18.39 4.69
CA SER A 639 29.58 19.40 4.45
C SER A 639 29.40 20.32 5.67
N LYS A 640 28.83 21.50 5.48
CA LYS A 640 28.77 22.56 6.50
C LYS A 640 28.10 22.14 7.79
N GLU A 641 27.04 21.36 7.71
CA GLU A 641 26.28 20.86 8.86
C GLU A 641 27.09 19.89 9.76
N LYS A 642 28.23 19.39 9.28
CA LYS A 642 29.13 18.53 10.06
C LYS A 642 30.09 19.32 10.96
N ASN A 643 30.06 20.65 10.91
CA ASN A 643 30.84 21.55 11.79
C ASN A 643 32.34 21.25 11.80
N LEU A 644 32.88 20.88 10.63
CA LEU A 644 34.30 20.52 10.50
C LEU A 644 35.24 21.71 10.67
N GLU A 645 34.82 22.93 10.32
CA GLU A 645 35.63 24.14 10.51
C GLU A 645 36.05 24.33 11.96
N SER A 646 35.10 24.16 12.91
CA SER A 646 35.42 24.27 14.34
C SER A 646 36.45 23.24 14.80
N LEU A 647 36.40 22.02 14.28
CA LEU A 647 37.40 20.99 14.55
C LEU A 647 38.76 21.33 13.94
N LEU A 648 38.76 21.79 12.70
CA LEU A 648 39.98 22.11 11.97
C LEU A 648 40.72 23.33 12.60
N ASP A 649 39.98 24.34 13.03
CA ASP A 649 40.52 25.51 13.75
C ASP A 649 41.07 25.09 15.13
N ALA A 650 40.33 24.26 15.87
CA ALA A 650 40.80 23.73 17.16
C ALA A 650 42.10 22.92 16.99
N PHE A 651 42.16 22.05 15.99
CA PHE A 651 43.34 21.24 15.73
C PHE A 651 44.51 22.04 15.23
N ARG A 652 44.30 23.03 14.36
CA ARG A 652 45.33 23.94 13.87
C ARG A 652 46.01 24.70 15.01
N SER A 653 45.22 25.20 15.99
CA SER A 653 45.78 25.89 17.17
C SER A 653 46.66 24.95 18.04
N LEU A 654 46.36 23.66 18.07
CA LEU A 654 47.15 22.65 18.77
C LEU A 654 48.40 22.22 17.99
N SER A 655 48.35 22.31 16.65
CA SER A 655 49.47 21.88 15.81
C SER A 655 50.68 22.83 15.92
N GLU A 656 50.52 24.03 16.47
CA GLU A 656 51.58 24.99 16.78
C GLU A 656 52.36 24.58 18.06
N ASP A 657 51.81 23.73 18.90
CA ASP A 657 52.46 23.19 20.11
C ASP A 657 53.26 21.94 19.73
N GLU A 658 54.59 22.02 19.79
CA GLU A 658 55.47 20.90 19.48
C GLU A 658 55.26 19.70 20.39
N SER A 659 54.79 19.90 21.65
CA SER A 659 54.49 18.84 22.58
C SER A 659 53.22 18.06 22.20
N PHE A 660 52.31 18.64 21.38
CA PHE A 660 51.11 18.00 20.86
C PHE A 660 51.44 17.24 19.57
N SER A 661 52.15 16.10 19.72
CA SER A 661 52.47 15.23 18.57
C SER A 661 51.27 14.38 18.17
N ALA A 662 50.40 14.92 17.25
CA ALA A 662 49.23 14.23 16.72
C ALA A 662 48.97 14.65 15.25
N GLN A 663 48.13 13.87 14.58
CA GLN A 663 47.64 14.13 13.23
C GLN A 663 46.11 14.05 13.23
N LEU A 664 45.45 14.86 12.39
CA LEU A 664 44.02 14.80 12.13
C LEU A 664 43.81 14.31 10.70
N ILE A 665 42.98 13.27 10.56
CA ILE A 665 42.71 12.61 9.30
C ILE A 665 41.20 12.70 9.05
N LEU A 666 40.81 13.25 7.88
CA LEU A 666 39.43 13.34 7.45
C LEU A 666 39.23 12.44 6.22
N ALA A 667 38.39 11.41 6.41
CA ALA A 667 37.97 10.50 5.34
C ALA A 667 36.55 10.82 4.92
N GLY A 668 36.36 11.13 3.65
CA GLY A 668 35.03 11.43 3.11
C GLY A 668 35.07 12.31 1.87
N ASP A 669 33.89 12.58 1.37
CA ASP A 669 33.63 13.45 0.23
C ASP A 669 32.40 14.34 0.51
N GLY A 670 32.24 15.43 -0.22
CA GLY A 670 31.10 16.32 -0.08
C GLY A 670 31.36 17.74 -0.58
N PRO A 671 30.31 18.56 -0.61
CA PRO A 671 30.34 19.87 -1.25
C PRO A 671 31.30 20.90 -0.59
N HIS A 672 31.77 20.64 0.62
CA HIS A 672 32.67 21.50 1.37
C HIS A 672 34.15 21.03 1.36
N LEU A 673 34.43 19.88 0.68
CA LEU A 673 35.78 19.27 0.68
C LEU A 673 36.84 20.19 0.09
N GLU A 674 36.64 20.68 -1.14
CA GLU A 674 37.60 21.51 -1.85
C GLU A 674 37.97 22.78 -1.08
N GLU A 675 37.00 23.42 -0.44
CA GLU A 675 37.19 24.64 0.35
C GLU A 675 38.02 24.34 1.61
N LEU A 676 37.68 23.25 2.34
CA LEU A 676 38.41 22.88 3.56
C LEU A 676 39.81 22.36 3.26
N GLU A 677 39.98 21.57 2.21
CA GLU A 677 41.26 21.06 1.81
C GLU A 677 42.21 22.20 1.44
N LYS A 678 41.75 23.18 0.65
CA LYS A 678 42.50 24.35 0.28
C LYS A 678 42.92 25.23 1.49
N ALA A 679 42.04 25.33 2.50
CA ALA A 679 42.27 26.19 3.67
C ALA A 679 43.09 25.50 4.76
N TYR A 680 43.06 24.17 4.90
CA TYR A 680 43.60 23.47 6.05
C TYR A 680 44.55 22.31 5.73
N ALA A 681 44.63 21.81 4.48
CA ALA A 681 45.53 20.72 4.14
C ALA A 681 47.00 21.06 4.42
N GLY A 682 47.75 20.11 4.95
CA GLY A 682 49.07 20.32 5.52
C GLY A 682 49.02 20.51 7.04
N ASN A 683 50.09 20.97 7.65
CA ASN A 683 50.18 21.20 9.11
C ASN A 683 49.60 20.10 9.99
N ARG A 684 49.90 18.81 9.66
CA ARG A 684 49.39 17.60 10.34
C ARG A 684 47.91 17.31 10.12
N ILE A 685 47.25 17.92 9.11
CA ILE A 685 45.87 17.66 8.69
C ILE A 685 45.89 16.99 7.31
N LEU A 686 45.28 15.84 7.20
CA LEU A 686 45.21 15.02 5.98
C LEU A 686 43.76 14.81 5.56
N PHE A 687 43.48 15.09 4.30
CA PHE A 687 42.24 14.67 3.63
C PHE A 687 42.54 13.45 2.75
N THR A 688 41.90 12.30 3.00
CA THR A 688 42.13 11.06 2.24
C THR A 688 41.22 10.91 1.04
N GLY A 689 40.19 11.77 0.93
CA GLY A 689 39.05 11.47 0.10
C GLY A 689 38.23 10.33 0.70
N ARG A 690 37.40 9.74 -0.10
CA ARG A 690 36.45 8.70 0.31
C ARG A 690 37.15 7.34 0.49
N LEU A 691 37.00 6.73 1.65
CA LEU A 691 37.40 5.37 1.96
C LEU A 691 36.17 4.47 2.06
N GLU A 692 36.26 3.24 1.57
CA GLU A 692 35.14 2.29 1.54
C GLU A 692 35.54 0.88 1.92
N GLY A 693 34.56 0.02 2.17
CA GLY A 693 34.77 -1.40 2.35
C GLY A 693 35.77 -1.74 3.45
N GLU A 694 36.71 -2.56 3.13
CA GLU A 694 37.78 -3.04 4.03
C GLU A 694 38.76 -1.91 4.39
N GLU A 695 39.05 -1.02 3.44
CA GLU A 695 39.92 0.12 3.66
C GLU A 695 39.41 1.07 4.73
N LEU A 696 38.08 1.35 4.73
CA LEU A 696 37.46 2.15 5.78
C LEU A 696 37.51 1.45 7.14
N ALA A 697 37.30 0.14 7.19
CA ALA A 697 37.38 -0.64 8.43
C ALA A 697 38.79 -0.65 9.01
N GLN A 698 39.81 -0.78 8.16
CA GLN A 698 41.24 -0.68 8.54
C GLN A 698 41.59 0.74 9.02
N ALA A 699 41.03 1.77 8.36
CA ALA A 699 41.24 3.17 8.76
C ALA A 699 40.74 3.42 10.19
N TYR A 700 39.50 2.99 10.48
CA TYR A 700 38.97 3.08 11.85
C TYR A 700 39.87 2.31 12.84
N ALA A 701 40.16 1.03 12.58
CA ALA A 701 40.93 0.19 13.52
C ALA A 701 42.35 0.72 13.74
N SER A 702 42.97 1.38 12.75
CA SER A 702 44.34 1.86 12.77
C SER A 702 44.51 3.30 13.24
N ALA A 703 43.44 3.98 13.62
CA ALA A 703 43.43 5.26 14.30
C ALA A 703 43.52 5.09 15.83
N ASP A 704 43.61 6.19 16.57
CA ASP A 704 43.73 6.18 18.04
C ASP A 704 42.52 6.81 18.74
N PHE A 705 41.84 7.76 18.11
CA PHE A 705 40.64 8.40 18.64
C PHE A 705 39.75 8.94 17.50
N PHE A 706 38.43 8.76 17.64
CA PHE A 706 37.47 9.29 16.67
C PHE A 706 36.99 10.67 17.07
N VAL A 707 36.76 11.57 16.12
CA VAL A 707 36.22 12.90 16.40
C VAL A 707 35.06 13.19 15.46
N PHE A 708 33.89 13.48 16.02
CA PHE A 708 32.65 13.66 15.27
C PHE A 708 31.88 14.90 15.78
N PRO A 709 32.26 16.12 15.31
CA PRO A 709 31.72 17.39 15.84
C PRO A 709 30.37 17.77 15.26
N SER A 710 29.66 16.86 14.56
CA SER A 710 28.39 17.13 13.89
C SER A 710 27.30 17.58 14.86
N LEU A 711 26.50 18.59 14.44
CA LEU A 711 25.42 19.19 15.21
C LEU A 711 24.05 18.63 14.85
N THR A 712 23.94 17.92 13.73
CA THR A 712 22.64 17.59 13.11
C THR A 712 22.36 16.09 12.97
N ASP A 713 23.31 15.23 13.39
CA ASP A 713 23.13 13.79 13.24
C ASP A 713 22.08 13.24 14.22
N THR A 714 21.06 12.59 13.68
CA THR A 714 19.98 11.99 14.46
C THR A 714 20.44 10.79 15.30
N PHE A 715 21.52 10.12 14.88
CA PHE A 715 22.06 8.95 15.58
C PHE A 715 23.61 8.94 15.60
N GLY A 716 24.28 8.95 14.43
CA GLY A 716 25.75 8.89 14.32
C GLY A 716 26.30 7.47 14.12
N ASN A 717 25.92 6.83 13.00
CA ASN A 717 26.43 5.49 12.65
C ASN A 717 27.96 5.41 12.68
N ALA A 718 28.66 6.47 12.20
CA ALA A 718 30.11 6.55 12.20
C ALA A 718 30.72 6.42 13.62
N VAL A 719 30.03 6.89 14.65
CA VAL A 719 30.45 6.73 16.04
C VAL A 719 30.35 5.26 16.49
N LEU A 720 29.29 4.53 16.08
CA LEU A 720 29.19 3.10 16.36
C LEU A 720 30.26 2.28 15.58
N GLU A 721 30.55 2.63 14.35
CA GLU A 721 31.61 2.00 13.55
C GLU A 721 32.97 2.21 14.20
N ALA A 722 33.24 3.43 14.69
CA ALA A 722 34.45 3.72 15.48
C ALA A 722 34.49 2.87 16.77
N HIS A 723 33.40 2.80 17.51
CA HIS A 723 33.32 2.02 18.74
C HIS A 723 33.52 0.53 18.48
N ALA A 724 32.95 -0.01 17.41
CA ALA A 724 33.14 -1.39 17.00
C ALA A 724 34.62 -1.69 16.64
N SER A 725 35.32 -0.72 16.06
CA SER A 725 36.76 -0.79 15.78
C SER A 725 37.65 -0.50 17.00
N GLY A 726 37.04 -0.27 18.18
CA GLY A 726 37.76 0.00 19.41
C GLY A 726 38.23 1.43 19.59
N LEU A 727 37.68 2.40 18.81
CA LEU A 727 37.98 3.82 18.95
C LEU A 727 36.93 4.48 19.86
N PRO A 728 37.33 5.08 20.97
CA PRO A 728 36.47 6.02 21.68
C PRO A 728 36.31 7.33 20.87
N ALA A 729 35.24 8.10 21.16
CA ALA A 729 34.90 9.25 20.35
C ALA A 729 34.80 10.57 21.14
N ILE A 730 35.17 11.69 20.49
CA ILE A 730 34.75 13.04 20.89
C ILE A 730 33.57 13.41 20.02
N VAL A 731 32.45 13.76 20.64
CA VAL A 731 31.20 14.12 19.93
C VAL A 731 30.63 15.43 20.44
N SER A 732 29.78 16.07 19.61
CA SER A 732 28.99 17.21 20.07
C SER A 732 28.00 16.81 21.15
N GLU A 733 27.63 17.72 22.03
CA GLU A 733 26.54 17.58 22.99
C GLU A 733 25.15 17.57 22.32
N GLU A 734 25.09 17.97 21.06
CA GLU A 734 23.88 18.00 20.25
C GLU A 734 23.72 16.74 19.40
N GLY A 735 22.47 16.36 19.17
CA GLY A 735 22.09 15.22 18.33
C GLY A 735 22.22 13.84 19.01
N GLY A 736 22.04 12.80 18.23
CA GLY A 736 22.08 11.40 18.70
C GLY A 736 23.45 10.86 19.11
N PRO A 737 24.58 11.30 18.53
CA PRO A 737 25.92 10.81 18.86
C PRO A 737 26.26 10.92 20.36
N CYS A 738 25.79 11.96 21.05
CA CYS A 738 26.05 12.13 22.48
C CYS A 738 25.42 11.03 23.37
N GLU A 739 24.26 10.49 23.00
CA GLU A 739 23.64 9.37 23.71
C GLU A 739 24.44 8.08 23.56
N ILE A 740 25.01 7.83 22.38
CA ILE A 740 25.89 6.68 22.14
C ILE A 740 27.06 6.72 23.11
N VAL A 741 27.66 7.88 23.25
CA VAL A 741 28.88 8.07 24.08
C VAL A 741 28.56 8.05 25.58
N ARG A 742 27.52 8.75 26.02
CA ARG A 742 27.11 8.84 27.44
C ARG A 742 26.68 7.48 28.02
N SER A 743 26.00 6.66 27.23
CA SER A 743 25.41 5.41 27.70
C SER A 743 26.41 4.39 28.27
N HIS A 744 27.66 4.41 27.81
CA HIS A 744 28.69 3.44 28.20
C HIS A 744 30.02 4.11 28.57
N ASN A 745 30.04 5.40 28.78
CA ASN A 745 31.26 6.17 29.02
C ASN A 745 32.35 5.87 27.95
N SER A 746 31.95 6.00 26.67
CA SER A 746 32.75 5.53 25.52
C SER A 746 33.47 6.66 24.79
N GLY A 747 33.51 7.86 25.39
CA GLY A 747 34.12 9.03 24.79
C GLY A 747 33.84 10.30 25.58
N LEU A 748 34.12 11.44 24.97
CA LEU A 748 33.88 12.78 25.53
C LEU A 748 32.74 13.48 24.77
N VAL A 749 31.88 14.13 25.52
CA VAL A 749 30.80 14.97 24.96
C VAL A 749 31.15 16.43 25.24
N VAL A 750 31.20 17.25 24.19
CA VAL A 750 31.64 18.64 24.24
C VAL A 750 30.69 19.60 23.49
N ASP A 751 30.68 20.87 23.88
CA ASP A 751 30.07 21.91 23.07
C ASP A 751 30.94 22.16 21.81
N ALA A 752 30.63 21.45 20.74
CA ALA A 752 31.45 21.48 19.52
C ALA A 752 31.36 22.82 18.75
N ARG A 753 30.46 23.74 19.13
CA ARG A 753 30.41 25.10 18.61
C ARG A 753 31.55 25.98 19.18
N ARG A 754 32.16 25.54 20.28
CA ARG A 754 33.24 26.26 20.95
C ARG A 754 34.59 25.60 20.65
N PRO A 755 35.42 26.17 19.78
CA PRO A 755 36.74 25.59 19.47
C PRO A 755 37.61 25.32 20.72
N ALA A 756 37.49 26.14 21.75
CA ALA A 756 38.23 25.96 23.01
C ALA A 756 37.85 24.62 23.71
N ALA A 757 36.57 24.20 23.66
CA ALA A 757 36.14 22.93 24.25
C ALA A 757 36.67 21.73 23.46
N LEU A 758 36.75 21.84 22.14
CA LEU A 758 37.41 20.83 21.29
C LEU A 758 38.93 20.78 21.56
N VAL A 759 39.61 21.91 21.72
CA VAL A 759 41.04 21.98 22.08
C VAL A 759 41.31 21.25 23.38
N GLU A 760 40.51 21.50 24.44
CA GLU A 760 40.66 20.86 25.75
C GLU A 760 40.46 19.33 25.67
N ALA A 761 39.38 18.90 24.94
CA ALA A 761 39.12 17.48 24.76
C ALA A 761 40.24 16.75 23.99
N LEU A 762 40.67 17.32 22.85
CA LEU A 762 41.78 16.75 22.05
C LEU A 762 43.07 16.63 22.86
N ARG A 763 43.42 17.68 23.64
CA ARG A 763 44.62 17.68 24.52
C ARG A 763 44.49 16.65 25.64
N SER A 764 43.33 16.55 26.31
CA SER A 764 43.06 15.62 27.38
C SER A 764 43.24 14.17 26.92
N VAL A 765 42.61 13.77 25.81
CA VAL A 765 42.70 12.38 25.33
C VAL A 765 44.10 12.09 24.75
N ARG A 766 44.81 13.08 24.22
CA ARG A 766 46.19 12.88 23.73
C ARG A 766 47.16 12.54 24.85
N HIS A 767 47.08 13.24 25.99
CA HIS A 767 48.05 13.11 27.09
C HIS A 767 47.65 12.08 28.17
N ASN A 768 46.36 11.73 28.31
CA ASN A 768 45.86 10.82 29.34
C ASN A 768 45.65 9.39 28.82
N GLY A 769 46.63 8.53 28.95
CA GLY A 769 46.57 7.12 28.51
C GLY A 769 45.59 6.26 29.29
N ILE A 770 45.39 6.55 30.62
CA ILE A 770 44.44 5.81 31.46
C ILE A 770 43.02 6.10 31.00
N LEU A 771 42.70 7.38 30.81
CA LEU A 771 41.38 7.80 30.32
C LEU A 771 41.05 7.12 28.97
N ARG A 772 42.01 7.12 28.00
CA ARG A 772 41.81 6.42 26.72
C ARG A 772 41.51 4.93 26.88
N GLY A 773 42.18 4.25 27.82
CA GLY A 773 41.95 2.85 28.11
C GLY A 773 40.52 2.56 28.62
N GLU A 774 40.05 3.39 29.52
CA GLU A 774 38.69 3.30 30.06
C GLU A 774 37.63 3.58 28.99
N LEU A 775 37.80 4.65 28.23
CA LEU A 775 36.87 5.02 27.16
C LEU A 775 36.83 3.97 26.03
N LYS A 776 37.97 3.35 25.71
CA LYS A 776 38.09 2.25 24.74
C LYS A 776 37.28 1.03 25.20
N LYS A 777 37.32 0.69 26.47
CA LYS A 777 36.51 -0.40 27.03
C LYS A 777 35.02 -0.11 26.87
N GLY A 778 34.57 1.09 27.24
CA GLY A 778 33.18 1.55 27.08
C GLY A 778 32.72 1.53 25.62
N ALA A 779 33.60 1.92 24.68
CA ALA A 779 33.31 1.89 23.24
C ALA A 779 33.02 0.47 22.74
N LEU A 780 33.86 -0.50 23.11
CA LEU A 780 33.64 -1.91 22.74
C LEU A 780 32.40 -2.51 23.37
N GLU A 781 32.10 -2.18 24.63
CA GLU A 781 30.87 -2.61 25.31
C GLU A 781 29.63 -2.04 24.62
N ARG A 782 29.64 -0.76 24.26
CA ARG A 782 28.55 -0.11 23.52
C ARG A 782 28.32 -0.76 22.16
N ALA A 783 29.38 -1.03 21.39
CA ALA A 783 29.27 -1.64 20.09
C ALA A 783 28.69 -3.07 20.17
N ARG A 784 29.12 -3.88 21.16
CA ARG A 784 28.58 -5.23 21.38
C ARG A 784 27.09 -5.24 21.75
N ALA A 785 26.58 -4.19 22.41
CA ALA A 785 25.17 -4.02 22.72
C ALA A 785 24.34 -3.60 21.50
N SER A 786 24.97 -3.15 20.41
CA SER A 786 24.34 -2.61 19.21
C SER A 786 24.37 -3.59 18.03
N ARG A 787 23.69 -4.72 18.19
CA ARG A 787 23.62 -5.75 17.14
C ARG A 787 22.39 -5.58 16.25
N TRP A 788 22.54 -5.85 14.96
CA TRP A 788 21.44 -5.79 14.01
C TRP A 788 20.31 -6.76 14.31
N GLU A 789 20.60 -7.93 14.92
CA GLU A 789 19.61 -8.92 15.35
C GLU A 789 18.66 -8.34 16.40
N THR A 790 19.18 -7.56 17.35
CA THR A 790 18.38 -6.87 18.37
C THR A 790 17.47 -5.81 17.73
N VAL A 791 17.96 -5.10 16.75
CA VAL A 791 17.18 -4.08 16.01
C VAL A 791 16.11 -4.75 15.16
N LEU A 792 16.42 -5.83 14.46
CA LEU A 792 15.47 -6.59 13.64
C LEU A 792 14.32 -7.18 14.48
N ALA A 793 14.58 -7.55 15.73
CA ALA A 793 13.53 -8.03 16.64
C ALA A 793 12.51 -6.94 17.02
N GLN A 794 12.86 -5.65 16.88
CA GLN A 794 11.96 -4.51 17.14
C GLN A 794 11.25 -4.03 15.87
N LEU A 795 11.77 -4.37 14.71
CA LEU A 795 11.20 -4.06 13.42
C LEU A 795 10.00 -4.97 13.14
#